data_0285925fe04684b2ac8a568614487921
#
_entry.id   0285925fe04684b2ac8a568614487921
#
_cell.length_a   1.000
_cell.length_b   1.000
_cell.length_c   1.000
_cell.angle_alpha   90.00
_cell.angle_beta   90.00
_cell.angle_gamma   90.00
#
_symmetry.space_group_name_H-M   'P 1'
#
loop_
_entity.id
_entity.type
_entity.pdbx_description
1 polymer ?
#
loop_
_entity_poly.entity_id
_entity_poly.type
_entity_poly.pdbx_seq_one_letter_code
_entity_poly.pdbx_strand_id
1 'polypeptide(L)'
;MSFITYDKFFRITKCNMIVFFEDDFIFDNEKKNIFYGLSRISLLMRERLLNELQNINNVNVEKLREFCSIVDKYVDLIDWDNEIPKDDIEVLFQIICKVHGGTDDSNRLKEIYEAFDILQLQNVEDILNNYGVGVRIPKYFEQVFEEYIFKGGRWKIFKIYNDFIAKTKDSFFVDLEEGIKVEGSITCIIDNQLKKEPRAAEILTEIERFNQNARHDIIGVILSSKEKEEKINNKIFAEYVTKEKPEGLQIALAKSAYSLLLAKVKNVYLKILEESFDEAVINKDIAYYFAKMASYEGVTNYKVITDWINLFFKYKINLNDEVYDIIKLTQLIDIINEDSIEYSGEMQKLNTFEAFDLNVNKYYQPPTAGDVFKDDRGNYFILVGQDCELMDSQTRSGKNAVSELVKASSVDQVNIEKIENNLKYMYINNFRENDAEQSKCLEINYATREFLDNAIIKLCNFNNDGVCKINLYKELDDEVQDIIPPYLNDNYKKLQKYFGSIEEIKGVLGSKFQEFIESEFTHRLKYVLDYKMDSEKNIIFPYQRIARLNHNYVLYLYKLFLEHRGRHPFDSINLTRHASVMIPIIGGNFTLPVDVILSTNREENRKHCYKKLVWHVNTRELENVIEVMGLGKVIIIQKDMLSLKDNVNTIDCEEETKIIINKTKNGAEIKITKANS
;
A
#
# COMPACT_ATOMS: atom_id res chain seq x y z
N MET A 1 -2.73 -16.34 7.73
CA MET A 1 -2.81 -15.89 6.32
C MET A 1 -4.11 -16.40 5.74
N SER A 2 -4.96 -15.56 5.18
CA SER A 2 -6.16 -16.03 4.48
C SER A 2 -5.74 -16.38 3.06
N PHE A 3 -5.47 -17.66 2.81
CA PHE A 3 -5.25 -18.13 1.44
C PHE A 3 -6.53 -17.92 0.63
N ILE A 4 -6.40 -17.39 -0.57
CA ILE A 4 -7.52 -17.35 -1.52
C ILE A 4 -7.69 -18.76 -2.07
N THR A 5 -8.92 -19.29 -2.10
CA THR A 5 -9.20 -20.58 -2.74
C THR A 5 -8.86 -20.53 -4.23
N TYR A 6 -8.47 -21.66 -4.80
CA TYR A 6 -8.22 -21.75 -6.26
C TYR A 6 -9.45 -21.37 -7.08
N ASP A 7 -10.66 -21.74 -6.63
CA ASP A 7 -11.91 -21.28 -7.27
C ASP A 7 -11.98 -19.74 -7.35
N LYS A 8 -11.68 -19.06 -6.25
CA LYS A 8 -11.67 -17.58 -6.25
C LYS A 8 -10.57 -17.02 -7.15
N PHE A 9 -9.37 -17.61 -7.14
CA PHE A 9 -8.27 -17.22 -8.02
C PHE A 9 -8.66 -17.31 -9.49
N PHE A 10 -9.12 -18.48 -9.93
CA PHE A 10 -9.48 -18.71 -11.33
C PHE A 10 -10.68 -17.91 -11.78
N ARG A 11 -11.62 -17.62 -10.88
CA ARG A 11 -12.72 -16.72 -11.16
C ARG A 11 -12.26 -15.27 -11.33
N ILE A 12 -11.36 -14.78 -10.48
CA ILE A 12 -10.81 -13.40 -10.56
C ILE A 12 -10.01 -13.21 -11.86
N THR A 13 -9.19 -14.19 -12.21
CA THR A 13 -8.37 -14.18 -13.43
C THR A 13 -9.18 -14.49 -14.69
N LYS A 14 -10.48 -14.81 -14.58
CA LYS A 14 -11.34 -15.27 -15.66
C LYS A 14 -10.71 -16.46 -16.39
N CYS A 15 -10.19 -17.42 -15.64
CA CYS A 15 -9.51 -18.58 -16.21
C CYS A 15 -10.48 -19.44 -17.02
N ASN A 16 -10.19 -19.61 -18.29
CA ASN A 16 -10.98 -20.41 -19.22
C ASN A 16 -10.54 -21.87 -19.23
N MET A 17 -9.24 -22.10 -19.00
CA MET A 17 -8.66 -23.44 -19.00
C MET A 17 -7.36 -23.47 -18.22
N ILE A 18 -7.10 -24.57 -17.52
CA ILE A 18 -5.79 -24.91 -16.97
C ILE A 18 -5.13 -25.94 -17.87
N VAL A 19 -3.88 -25.72 -18.23
CA VAL A 19 -3.08 -26.62 -19.03
C VAL A 19 -1.90 -27.09 -18.20
N PHE A 20 -1.80 -28.41 -18.02
CA PHE A 20 -0.70 -29.05 -17.33
C PHE A 20 0.28 -29.63 -18.35
N PHE A 21 1.54 -29.29 -18.24
CA PHE A 21 2.65 -29.96 -18.90
C PHE A 21 3.44 -30.72 -17.83
N GLU A 22 3.00 -31.94 -17.53
CA GLU A 22 3.44 -32.66 -16.36
C GLU A 22 3.34 -34.18 -16.61
N ASP A 23 4.42 -34.92 -16.36
CA ASP A 23 4.45 -36.35 -16.57
C ASP A 23 4.18 -37.20 -15.29
N ASP A 24 4.06 -36.55 -14.15
CA ASP A 24 3.73 -37.19 -12.87
C ASP A 24 2.25 -37.63 -12.76
N PHE A 25 1.38 -37.19 -13.68
CA PHE A 25 0.01 -37.70 -13.75
C PHE A 25 -0.02 -39.13 -14.25
N ILE A 26 -0.64 -40.01 -13.48
CA ILE A 26 -0.82 -41.41 -13.84
C ILE A 26 -2.29 -41.60 -14.21
N PHE A 27 -2.55 -42.09 -15.42
CA PHE A 27 -3.87 -42.55 -15.81
C PHE A 27 -4.02 -43.99 -15.32
N ASP A 28 -4.86 -44.16 -14.29
CA ASP A 28 -5.16 -45.47 -13.70
C ASP A 28 -6.65 -45.73 -13.84
N ASN A 29 -6.98 -46.45 -14.91
CA ASN A 29 -8.34 -46.79 -15.26
C ASN A 29 -8.80 -48.12 -14.63
N GLU A 30 -8.24 -48.47 -13.47
CA GLU A 30 -8.81 -49.52 -12.67
C GLU A 30 -10.23 -49.14 -12.24
N LYS A 31 -11.12 -50.07 -12.24
CA LYS A 31 -12.56 -49.91 -11.90
C LYS A 31 -12.75 -49.13 -10.60
N LYS A 32 -11.96 -49.44 -9.55
CA LYS A 32 -12.02 -48.77 -8.26
C LYS A 32 -11.75 -47.25 -8.37
N ASN A 33 -10.75 -46.84 -9.16
CA ASN A 33 -10.34 -45.44 -9.33
C ASN A 33 -11.36 -44.66 -10.15
N ILE A 34 -11.99 -45.30 -11.15
CA ILE A 34 -13.06 -44.68 -11.93
C ILE A 34 -14.27 -44.39 -11.03
N PHE A 35 -14.73 -45.37 -10.25
CA PHE A 35 -15.87 -45.18 -9.38
C PHE A 35 -15.57 -44.19 -8.24
N TYR A 36 -14.36 -44.23 -7.69
CA TYR A 36 -13.92 -43.22 -6.75
C TYR A 36 -13.93 -41.82 -7.35
N GLY A 37 -13.36 -41.63 -8.55
CA GLY A 37 -13.39 -40.36 -9.27
C GLY A 37 -14.81 -39.88 -9.55
N LEU A 38 -15.70 -40.76 -10.00
CA LEU A 38 -17.12 -40.45 -10.20
C LEU A 38 -17.82 -39.96 -8.93
N SER A 39 -17.45 -40.49 -7.77
CA SER A 39 -18.05 -40.05 -6.49
C SER A 39 -17.57 -38.68 -6.04
N ARG A 40 -16.40 -38.19 -6.50
CA ARG A 40 -15.78 -36.93 -6.07
C ARG A 40 -16.10 -35.72 -6.96
N ILE A 41 -16.33 -35.93 -8.27
CA ILE A 41 -16.68 -34.82 -9.16
C ILE A 41 -18.04 -34.21 -8.82
N SER A 42 -18.21 -32.90 -9.07
CA SER A 42 -19.45 -32.22 -8.76
C SER A 42 -20.66 -32.76 -9.54
N LEU A 43 -21.88 -32.60 -8.98
CA LEU A 43 -23.13 -33.04 -9.59
C LEU A 43 -23.24 -32.57 -11.07
N LEU A 44 -22.91 -31.29 -11.33
CA LEU A 44 -22.93 -30.71 -12.66
C LEU A 44 -21.99 -31.43 -13.64
N MET A 45 -20.78 -31.78 -13.17
CA MET A 45 -19.80 -32.49 -13.97
C MET A 45 -20.21 -33.93 -14.21
N ARG A 46 -20.77 -34.61 -13.20
CA ARG A 46 -21.33 -35.94 -13.36
C ARG A 46 -22.42 -35.98 -14.40
N GLU A 47 -23.38 -35.07 -14.34
CA GLU A 47 -24.43 -34.99 -15.36
C GLU A 47 -23.90 -34.76 -16.78
N ARG A 48 -22.91 -33.88 -16.94
CA ARG A 48 -22.28 -33.66 -18.24
C ARG A 48 -21.58 -34.93 -18.73
N LEU A 49 -20.76 -35.55 -17.89
CA LEU A 49 -20.09 -36.80 -18.22
C LEU A 49 -21.08 -37.89 -18.58
N LEU A 50 -22.12 -38.10 -17.80
CA LEU A 50 -23.14 -39.11 -18.06
C LEU A 50 -23.92 -38.84 -19.35
N ASN A 51 -24.14 -37.58 -19.72
CA ASN A 51 -24.79 -37.21 -20.98
C ASN A 51 -23.86 -37.47 -22.18
N GLU A 52 -22.54 -37.20 -22.05
CA GLU A 52 -21.57 -37.55 -23.10
C GLU A 52 -21.48 -39.07 -23.28
N LEU A 53 -21.46 -39.83 -22.18
CA LEU A 53 -21.42 -41.29 -22.21
C LEU A 53 -22.70 -41.91 -22.77
N GLN A 54 -23.85 -41.26 -22.68
CA GLN A 54 -25.14 -41.74 -23.16
C GLN A 54 -25.16 -41.99 -24.66
N ASN A 55 -24.35 -41.28 -25.41
CA ASN A 55 -24.24 -41.40 -26.87
C ASN A 55 -23.31 -42.54 -27.31
N ILE A 56 -22.69 -43.26 -26.36
CA ILE A 56 -21.69 -44.29 -26.67
C ILE A 56 -22.31 -45.67 -26.43
N ASN A 57 -22.30 -46.47 -27.51
CA ASN A 57 -22.77 -47.84 -27.44
C ASN A 57 -21.87 -48.67 -26.49
N ASN A 58 -22.48 -49.52 -25.67
CA ASN A 58 -21.86 -50.44 -24.72
C ASN A 58 -21.51 -49.91 -23.31
N VAL A 59 -21.86 -48.69 -22.95
CA VAL A 59 -21.75 -48.21 -21.56
C VAL A 59 -23.12 -48.21 -20.91
N ASN A 60 -23.27 -48.86 -19.77
CA ASN A 60 -24.53 -48.83 -19.01
C ASN A 60 -24.63 -47.56 -18.18
N VAL A 61 -25.00 -46.46 -18.82
CA VAL A 61 -25.09 -45.12 -18.22
C VAL A 61 -26.13 -45.03 -17.15
N GLU A 62 -27.23 -45.84 -17.24
CA GLU A 62 -28.28 -45.81 -16.22
C GLU A 62 -27.78 -46.34 -14.86
N LYS A 63 -26.95 -47.39 -14.88
CA LYS A 63 -26.31 -47.88 -13.65
C LYS A 63 -25.30 -46.87 -13.05
N LEU A 64 -24.54 -46.17 -13.89
CA LEU A 64 -23.66 -45.10 -13.43
C LEU A 64 -24.47 -43.93 -12.83
N ARG A 65 -25.58 -43.58 -13.47
CA ARG A 65 -26.51 -42.56 -12.95
C ARG A 65 -27.11 -42.94 -11.61
N GLU A 66 -27.52 -44.20 -11.45
CA GLU A 66 -28.01 -44.74 -10.20
C GLU A 66 -26.95 -44.71 -9.11
N PHE A 67 -25.72 -45.12 -9.43
CA PHE A 67 -24.55 -45.03 -8.54
C PHE A 67 -24.36 -43.60 -8.03
N CYS A 68 -24.25 -42.64 -8.95
CA CYS A 68 -24.07 -41.24 -8.62
C CYS A 68 -25.22 -40.69 -7.75
N SER A 69 -26.48 -41.03 -8.09
CA SER A 69 -27.65 -40.57 -7.33
C SER A 69 -27.68 -41.10 -5.88
N ILE A 70 -27.16 -42.31 -5.65
CA ILE A 70 -27.02 -42.81 -4.29
C ILE A 70 -25.92 -42.09 -3.54
N VAL A 71 -24.76 -41.88 -4.15
CA VAL A 71 -23.62 -41.16 -3.54
C VAL A 71 -24.04 -39.74 -3.16
N ASP A 72 -24.81 -39.05 -4.01
CA ASP A 72 -25.25 -37.68 -3.76
C ASP A 72 -26.11 -37.52 -2.49
N LYS A 73 -26.81 -38.54 -2.05
CA LYS A 73 -27.55 -38.49 -0.78
C LYS A 73 -26.65 -38.34 0.45
N TYR A 74 -25.37 -38.71 0.32
CA TYR A 74 -24.43 -38.81 1.43
C TYR A 74 -23.24 -37.85 1.27
N VAL A 75 -23.15 -37.07 0.18
CA VAL A 75 -22.00 -36.23 -0.12
C VAL A 75 -21.66 -35.24 1.00
N ASP A 76 -22.68 -34.67 1.62
CA ASP A 76 -22.51 -33.69 2.72
C ASP A 76 -22.17 -34.36 4.07
N LEU A 77 -22.24 -35.67 4.15
CA LEU A 77 -21.97 -36.45 5.36
C LEU A 77 -20.59 -37.13 5.34
N ILE A 78 -19.89 -37.05 4.21
CA ILE A 78 -18.61 -37.71 4.01
C ILE A 78 -17.48 -36.70 4.12
N ASP A 79 -16.61 -36.89 5.10
CA ASP A 79 -15.34 -36.14 5.16
C ASP A 79 -14.31 -36.79 4.23
N TRP A 80 -14.31 -36.32 2.99
CA TRP A 80 -13.47 -36.84 1.92
C TRP A 80 -11.98 -36.76 2.23
N ASP A 81 -11.55 -35.82 3.05
CA ASP A 81 -10.13 -35.56 3.33
C ASP A 81 -9.57 -36.43 4.43
N ASN A 82 -10.40 -36.82 5.42
CA ASN A 82 -9.95 -37.53 6.61
C ASN A 82 -10.44 -38.97 6.70
N GLU A 83 -11.56 -39.31 6.08
CA GLU A 83 -12.23 -40.59 6.29
C GLU A 83 -12.00 -41.63 5.16
N ILE A 84 -11.68 -41.17 3.92
CA ILE A 84 -11.52 -42.07 2.81
C ILE A 84 -10.03 -42.09 2.38
N PRO A 85 -9.30 -43.22 2.55
CA PRO A 85 -8.01 -43.40 1.95
C PRO A 85 -8.13 -43.28 0.43
N LYS A 86 -7.19 -42.54 -0.17
CA LYS A 86 -7.18 -42.31 -1.61
C LYS A 86 -7.21 -43.65 -2.35
N ASP A 87 -8.08 -43.72 -3.35
CA ASP A 87 -8.29 -44.87 -4.24
C ASP A 87 -8.97 -46.11 -3.58
N ASP A 88 -9.67 -45.96 -2.48
CA ASP A 88 -10.38 -47.09 -1.86
C ASP A 88 -11.92 -46.86 -1.81
N ILE A 89 -12.58 -47.25 -2.90
CA ILE A 89 -14.05 -47.15 -3.02
C ILE A 89 -14.78 -47.99 -1.99
N GLU A 90 -14.16 -49.05 -1.43
CA GLU A 90 -14.81 -49.91 -0.44
C GLU A 90 -14.99 -49.18 0.90
N VAL A 91 -14.10 -48.26 1.23
CA VAL A 91 -14.23 -47.42 2.41
C VAL A 91 -15.45 -46.50 2.29
N LEU A 92 -15.73 -45.94 1.10
CA LEU A 92 -16.95 -45.18 0.85
C LEU A 92 -18.20 -46.01 1.15
N PHE A 93 -18.23 -47.26 0.68
CA PHE A 93 -19.37 -48.17 0.96
C PHE A 93 -19.52 -48.45 2.44
N GLN A 94 -18.42 -48.57 3.19
CA GLN A 94 -18.45 -48.78 4.64
C GLN A 94 -18.94 -47.54 5.40
N ILE A 95 -18.56 -46.35 4.96
CA ILE A 95 -19.01 -45.09 5.58
C ILE A 95 -20.51 -44.93 5.36
N ILE A 96 -21.00 -45.11 4.14
CA ILE A 96 -22.43 -45.03 3.85
C ILE A 96 -23.20 -46.08 4.67
N CYS A 97 -22.69 -47.28 4.82
CA CYS A 97 -23.33 -48.33 5.63
C CYS A 97 -23.50 -47.94 7.12
N LYS A 98 -22.61 -47.12 7.67
CA LYS A 98 -22.66 -46.66 9.06
C LYS A 98 -23.68 -45.53 9.29
N VAL A 99 -24.12 -44.87 8.22
CA VAL A 99 -25.14 -43.81 8.32
C VAL A 99 -26.53 -44.48 8.52
N HIS A 100 -27.38 -43.85 9.33
CA HIS A 100 -28.72 -44.39 9.60
C HIS A 100 -29.53 -44.53 8.31
N GLY A 101 -29.96 -45.76 7.99
CA GLY A 101 -30.67 -46.09 6.73
C GLY A 101 -29.75 -46.34 5.53
N GLY A 102 -28.41 -46.24 5.65
CA GLY A 102 -27.46 -46.39 4.56
C GLY A 102 -27.09 -47.85 4.18
N THR A 103 -27.54 -48.85 4.94
CA THR A 103 -27.16 -50.25 4.69
C THR A 103 -27.64 -50.75 3.33
N ASP A 104 -28.91 -50.44 2.97
CA ASP A 104 -29.47 -50.86 1.68
C ASP A 104 -28.81 -50.11 0.51
N ASP A 105 -28.57 -48.82 0.66
CA ASP A 105 -27.86 -47.99 -0.33
C ASP A 105 -26.40 -48.47 -0.51
N SER A 106 -25.71 -48.81 0.57
CA SER A 106 -24.34 -49.39 0.51
C SER A 106 -24.32 -50.74 -0.22
N ASN A 107 -25.27 -51.61 0.06
CA ASN A 107 -25.37 -52.89 -0.65
C ASN A 107 -25.69 -52.69 -2.13
N ARG A 108 -26.55 -51.74 -2.44
CA ARG A 108 -26.88 -51.40 -3.82
C ARG A 108 -25.69 -50.81 -4.59
N LEU A 109 -24.90 -49.95 -3.96
CA LEU A 109 -23.66 -49.45 -4.54
C LEU A 109 -22.67 -50.58 -4.86
N LYS A 110 -22.51 -51.55 -3.97
CA LYS A 110 -21.69 -52.75 -4.21
C LYS A 110 -22.19 -53.57 -5.37
N GLU A 111 -23.51 -53.87 -5.44
CA GLU A 111 -24.09 -54.58 -6.58
C GLU A 111 -23.84 -53.88 -7.90
N ILE A 112 -24.00 -52.54 -7.97
CA ILE A 112 -23.73 -51.77 -9.19
C ILE A 112 -22.25 -51.87 -9.50
N TYR A 113 -21.39 -51.66 -8.53
CA TYR A 113 -19.95 -51.73 -8.70
C TYR A 113 -19.51 -53.13 -9.20
N GLU A 114 -19.92 -54.20 -8.60
CA GLU A 114 -19.58 -55.58 -9.00
C GLU A 114 -20.08 -55.94 -10.40
N ALA A 115 -21.30 -55.51 -10.73
CA ALA A 115 -21.97 -55.80 -12.00
C ALA A 115 -21.41 -54.98 -13.19
N PHE A 116 -20.51 -54.01 -12.96
CA PHE A 116 -19.98 -53.16 -14.03
C PHE A 116 -18.76 -53.82 -14.68
N ASP A 117 -18.78 -53.98 -16.01
CA ASP A 117 -17.65 -54.54 -16.76
C ASP A 117 -16.62 -53.45 -17.04
N ILE A 118 -15.36 -53.71 -16.67
CA ILE A 118 -14.25 -52.78 -16.89
C ILE A 118 -13.97 -52.51 -18.39
N LEU A 119 -14.26 -53.47 -19.24
CA LEU A 119 -14.09 -53.29 -20.67
C LEU A 119 -14.96 -52.20 -21.26
N GLN A 120 -16.12 -51.97 -20.66
CA GLN A 120 -17.01 -50.87 -21.04
C GLN A 120 -16.41 -49.50 -20.72
N LEU A 121 -15.61 -49.41 -19.66
CA LEU A 121 -15.00 -48.17 -19.18
C LEU A 121 -13.69 -47.88 -19.93
N GLN A 122 -12.96 -48.88 -20.37
CA GLN A 122 -11.74 -48.72 -21.15
C GLN A 122 -11.99 -48.08 -22.52
N ASN A 123 -13.16 -48.36 -23.12
CA ASN A 123 -13.55 -47.75 -24.40
C ASN A 123 -13.87 -46.25 -24.32
N VAL A 124 -13.99 -45.71 -23.14
CA VAL A 124 -14.37 -44.26 -22.88
C VAL A 124 -13.32 -43.56 -22.01
N GLU A 125 -12.14 -44.14 -21.93
CA GLU A 125 -11.02 -43.67 -21.13
C GLU A 125 -10.70 -42.20 -21.34
N ASP A 126 -10.61 -41.74 -22.59
CA ASP A 126 -10.34 -40.35 -22.92
C ASP A 126 -11.41 -39.40 -22.36
N ILE A 127 -12.66 -39.83 -22.43
CA ILE A 127 -13.77 -39.03 -21.90
C ILE A 127 -13.70 -38.96 -20.38
N LEU A 128 -13.52 -40.08 -19.70
CA LEU A 128 -13.37 -40.14 -18.26
C LEU A 128 -12.22 -39.26 -17.76
N ASN A 129 -11.09 -39.35 -18.44
CA ASN A 129 -9.89 -38.58 -18.10
C ASN A 129 -10.11 -37.07 -18.28
N ASN A 130 -10.90 -36.63 -19.26
CA ASN A 130 -11.25 -35.21 -19.45
C ASN A 130 -12.05 -34.63 -18.27
N TYR A 131 -12.70 -35.49 -17.49
CA TYR A 131 -13.41 -35.11 -16.28
C TYR A 131 -12.62 -35.40 -14.99
N GLY A 132 -11.37 -35.84 -15.11
CA GLY A 132 -10.51 -36.19 -13.96
C GLY A 132 -10.83 -37.54 -13.33
N VAL A 133 -11.71 -38.31 -13.98
CA VAL A 133 -12.09 -39.66 -13.52
C VAL A 133 -11.06 -40.67 -14.01
N GLY A 134 -10.51 -41.51 -13.12
CA GLY A 134 -9.45 -42.48 -13.46
C GLY A 134 -8.05 -41.83 -13.59
N VAL A 135 -7.87 -40.60 -13.11
CA VAL A 135 -6.58 -39.94 -13.11
C VAL A 135 -6.04 -39.90 -11.68
N ARG A 136 -4.85 -40.43 -11.47
CA ARG A 136 -4.11 -40.24 -10.23
C ARG A 136 -3.45 -38.87 -10.22
N ILE A 137 -3.97 -38.01 -9.36
CA ILE A 137 -3.53 -36.61 -9.28
C ILE A 137 -2.31 -36.53 -8.35
N PRO A 138 -1.20 -35.89 -8.77
CA PRO A 138 -0.08 -35.63 -7.88
C PRO A 138 -0.51 -34.77 -6.68
N LYS A 139 0.03 -35.08 -5.49
CA LYS A 139 -0.37 -34.46 -4.22
C LYS A 139 -0.36 -32.91 -4.25
N TYR A 140 0.56 -32.31 -4.96
CA TYR A 140 0.68 -30.86 -5.06
C TYR A 140 -0.36 -30.20 -5.97
N PHE A 141 -1.19 -30.99 -6.70
CA PHE A 141 -2.31 -30.49 -7.50
C PHE A 141 -3.69 -30.83 -6.90
N GLU A 142 -3.75 -31.65 -5.86
CA GLU A 142 -5.01 -32.12 -5.31
C GLU A 142 -5.99 -30.96 -5.01
N GLN A 143 -5.49 -29.90 -4.37
CA GLN A 143 -6.31 -28.75 -4.03
C GLN A 143 -6.84 -28.00 -5.27
N VAL A 144 -6.06 -27.91 -6.35
CA VAL A 144 -6.50 -27.33 -7.63
C VAL A 144 -7.65 -28.14 -8.22
N PHE A 145 -7.55 -29.48 -8.15
CA PHE A 145 -8.60 -30.36 -8.65
C PHE A 145 -9.86 -30.25 -7.82
N GLU A 146 -9.76 -30.27 -6.50
CA GLU A 146 -10.91 -30.20 -5.60
C GLU A 146 -11.64 -28.86 -5.65
N GLU A 147 -10.89 -27.77 -5.68
CA GLU A 147 -11.48 -26.45 -5.62
C GLU A 147 -11.97 -25.92 -6.98
N TYR A 148 -11.41 -26.39 -8.09
CA TYR A 148 -11.73 -25.87 -9.41
C TYR A 148 -12.15 -26.92 -10.44
N ILE A 149 -11.31 -27.96 -10.66
CA ILE A 149 -11.54 -28.89 -11.77
C ILE A 149 -12.77 -29.76 -11.52
N PHE A 150 -12.90 -30.35 -10.34
CA PHE A 150 -14.07 -31.16 -9.99
C PHE A 150 -15.36 -30.33 -9.87
N LYS A 151 -15.27 -29.01 -9.79
CA LYS A 151 -16.42 -28.09 -9.82
C LYS A 151 -16.82 -27.64 -11.22
N GLY A 152 -16.15 -28.12 -12.26
CA GLY A 152 -16.48 -27.81 -13.65
C GLY A 152 -15.46 -26.98 -14.40
N GLY A 153 -14.29 -26.76 -13.80
CA GLY A 153 -13.17 -26.10 -14.48
C GLY A 153 -12.64 -26.92 -15.66
N ARG A 154 -12.35 -26.25 -16.75
CA ARG A 154 -11.73 -26.90 -17.93
C ARG A 154 -10.24 -27.08 -17.74
N TRP A 155 -9.72 -28.20 -18.18
CA TRP A 155 -8.33 -28.52 -18.07
C TRP A 155 -7.85 -29.46 -19.17
N LYS A 156 -6.51 -29.46 -19.44
CA LYS A 156 -5.85 -30.43 -20.33
C LYS A 156 -4.48 -30.80 -19.75
N ILE A 157 -4.03 -32.04 -20.04
CA ILE A 157 -2.70 -32.53 -19.68
C ILE A 157 -1.94 -32.90 -20.94
N PHE A 158 -0.69 -32.46 -21.00
CA PHE A 158 0.28 -32.90 -21.99
C PHE A 158 1.50 -33.52 -21.24
N LYS A 159 1.71 -34.82 -21.42
CA LYS A 159 2.87 -35.55 -20.85
C LYS A 159 4.10 -35.43 -21.72
N ILE A 160 3.91 -35.13 -22.98
CA ILE A 160 4.95 -35.07 -24.01
C ILE A 160 4.72 -33.79 -24.83
N TYR A 161 5.77 -33.03 -25.06
CA TYR A 161 5.69 -31.78 -25.83
C TYR A 161 5.24 -32.00 -27.28
N ASN A 162 5.66 -33.08 -27.91
CA ASN A 162 5.24 -33.39 -29.28
C ASN A 162 3.73 -33.61 -29.42
N ASP A 163 3.07 -34.12 -28.39
CA ASP A 163 1.62 -34.29 -28.39
C ASP A 163 0.92 -32.93 -28.36
N PHE A 164 1.49 -31.96 -27.64
CA PHE A 164 1.01 -30.58 -27.64
C PHE A 164 1.18 -29.94 -29.03
N ILE A 165 2.36 -30.03 -29.64
CA ILE A 165 2.62 -29.46 -30.97
C ILE A 165 1.74 -30.13 -32.04
N ALA A 166 1.52 -31.44 -31.99
CA ALA A 166 0.68 -32.15 -32.95
C ALA A 166 -0.80 -31.71 -32.84
N LYS A 167 -1.30 -31.53 -31.61
CA LYS A 167 -2.68 -31.15 -31.35
C LYS A 167 -2.94 -29.63 -31.54
N THR A 168 -1.94 -28.77 -31.32
CA THR A 168 -2.11 -27.31 -31.44
C THR A 168 -2.18 -26.81 -32.87
N LYS A 169 -1.63 -27.55 -33.83
CA LYS A 169 -1.75 -27.14 -35.24
C LYS A 169 -3.20 -27.10 -35.74
N ASP A 170 -4.08 -27.96 -35.18
CA ASP A 170 -5.41 -28.17 -35.77
C ASP A 170 -6.61 -27.96 -34.81
N SER A 171 -6.49 -27.91 -33.49
CA SER A 171 -7.67 -27.90 -32.63
C SER A 171 -7.57 -27.19 -31.26
N PHE A 172 -6.41 -27.05 -30.66
CA PHE A 172 -6.34 -26.60 -29.26
C PHE A 172 -6.87 -25.16 -29.04
N PHE A 173 -6.50 -24.23 -29.90
CA PHE A 173 -7.00 -22.85 -29.84
C PHE A 173 -8.35 -22.72 -30.56
N VAL A 174 -8.65 -23.56 -31.54
CA VAL A 174 -9.96 -23.64 -32.19
C VAL A 174 -11.03 -24.15 -31.22
N ASP A 175 -10.75 -25.19 -30.45
CA ASP A 175 -11.64 -25.66 -29.37
C ASP A 175 -11.88 -24.60 -28.29
N LEU A 176 -10.89 -23.73 -28.05
CA LEU A 176 -11.03 -22.57 -27.17
C LEU A 176 -11.89 -21.46 -27.82
N GLU A 177 -11.71 -21.20 -29.13
CA GLU A 177 -12.44 -20.18 -29.86
C GLU A 177 -13.92 -20.58 -30.10
N GLU A 178 -14.22 -21.84 -30.39
CA GLU A 178 -15.60 -22.30 -30.62
C GLU A 178 -16.42 -22.38 -29.31
N GLY A 179 -15.77 -22.62 -28.17
CA GLY A 179 -16.45 -22.74 -26.88
C GLY A 179 -16.49 -21.46 -26.04
N ILE A 180 -15.64 -20.46 -26.33
CA ILE A 180 -15.44 -19.31 -25.45
C ILE A 180 -15.34 -18.02 -26.27
N LYS A 181 -16.48 -17.38 -26.47
CA LYS A 181 -16.56 -16.01 -27.05
C LYS A 181 -16.14 -14.90 -26.08
N VAL A 182 -15.69 -15.23 -24.88
CA VAL A 182 -15.41 -14.27 -23.78
C VAL A 182 -13.90 -14.17 -23.58
N GLU A 183 -13.39 -12.96 -23.53
CA GLU A 183 -12.02 -12.65 -23.11
C GLU A 183 -11.74 -13.27 -21.73
N GLY A 184 -10.62 -13.93 -21.57
CA GLY A 184 -10.24 -14.59 -20.32
C GLY A 184 -8.77 -14.96 -20.29
N SER A 185 -8.36 -15.74 -19.30
CA SER A 185 -6.99 -16.24 -19.17
C SER A 185 -6.88 -17.73 -19.35
N ILE A 186 -5.69 -18.17 -19.75
CA ILE A 186 -5.26 -19.58 -19.73
C ILE A 186 -4.17 -19.71 -18.69
N THR A 187 -4.32 -20.66 -17.78
CA THR A 187 -3.29 -20.93 -16.77
C THR A 187 -2.47 -22.14 -17.23
N CYS A 188 -1.16 -21.96 -17.38
CA CYS A 188 -0.22 -23.00 -17.77
C CYS A 188 0.64 -23.39 -16.58
N ILE A 189 0.60 -24.66 -16.18
CA ILE A 189 1.45 -25.23 -15.14
C ILE A 189 2.39 -26.22 -15.81
N ILE A 190 3.69 -25.93 -15.78
CA ILE A 190 4.67 -26.60 -16.63
C ILE A 190 5.79 -27.16 -15.78
N ASP A 191 6.07 -28.45 -15.88
CA ASP A 191 7.32 -29.01 -15.34
C ASP A 191 8.51 -28.46 -16.12
N ASN A 192 9.50 -27.98 -15.39
CA ASN A 192 10.72 -27.43 -15.97
C ASN A 192 11.53 -28.45 -16.77
N GLN A 193 11.31 -29.75 -16.58
CA GLN A 193 12.04 -30.81 -17.23
C GLN A 193 11.15 -32.02 -17.55
N LEU A 194 10.28 -31.87 -18.53
CA LEU A 194 9.61 -33.03 -19.15
C LEU A 194 10.65 -33.98 -19.76
N LYS A 195 10.42 -35.30 -19.71
CA LYS A 195 11.34 -36.36 -20.16
C LYS A 195 12.00 -36.05 -21.52
N LYS A 196 13.25 -35.62 -21.52
CA LYS A 196 14.13 -35.38 -22.70
C LYS A 196 13.71 -34.23 -23.64
N GLU A 197 12.96 -33.25 -23.18
CA GLU A 197 12.27 -32.29 -24.03
C GLU A 197 12.55 -30.82 -23.67
N PRO A 198 12.08 -29.84 -24.47
CA PRO A 198 12.41 -28.45 -24.30
C PRO A 198 12.11 -27.96 -22.89
N ARG A 199 12.89 -26.97 -22.44
CA ARG A 199 12.69 -26.37 -21.14
C ARG A 199 11.33 -25.64 -21.11
N ALA A 200 10.76 -25.50 -19.93
CA ALA A 200 9.46 -24.81 -19.73
C ALA A 200 9.37 -23.42 -20.40
N ALA A 201 10.48 -22.67 -20.42
CA ALA A 201 10.56 -21.38 -21.09
C ALA A 201 10.32 -21.47 -22.61
N GLU A 202 10.76 -22.55 -23.26
CA GLU A 202 10.54 -22.77 -24.68
C GLU A 202 9.08 -23.15 -24.97
N ILE A 203 8.48 -23.97 -24.09
CA ILE A 203 7.04 -24.28 -24.16
C ILE A 203 6.19 -23.01 -24.05
N LEU A 204 6.51 -22.15 -23.08
CA LEU A 204 5.81 -20.87 -22.92
C LEU A 204 5.94 -19.97 -24.16
N THR A 205 7.13 -19.94 -24.76
CA THR A 205 7.37 -19.17 -26.00
C THR A 205 6.51 -19.68 -27.17
N GLU A 206 6.39 -20.99 -27.29
CA GLU A 206 5.51 -21.59 -28.33
C GLU A 206 4.03 -21.33 -28.02
N ILE A 207 3.60 -21.41 -26.78
CA ILE A 207 2.22 -21.04 -26.38
C ILE A 207 1.95 -19.57 -26.74
N GLU A 208 2.87 -18.65 -26.43
CA GLU A 208 2.75 -17.25 -26.83
C GLU A 208 2.63 -17.08 -28.35
N ARG A 209 3.42 -17.82 -29.12
CA ARG A 209 3.38 -17.78 -30.58
C ARG A 209 2.03 -18.24 -31.12
N PHE A 210 1.46 -19.31 -30.57
CA PHE A 210 0.13 -19.79 -30.94
C PHE A 210 -0.99 -18.85 -30.49
N ASN A 211 -0.80 -18.13 -29.37
CA ASN A 211 -1.75 -17.19 -28.83
C ASN A 211 -1.71 -15.81 -29.53
N GLN A 212 -0.81 -15.56 -30.47
CA GLN A 212 -0.67 -14.25 -31.12
C GLN A 212 -1.97 -13.74 -31.77
N ASN A 213 -2.82 -14.66 -32.22
CA ASN A 213 -4.13 -14.37 -32.80
C ASN A 213 -5.30 -14.58 -31.84
N ALA A 214 -5.06 -15.14 -30.65
CA ALA A 214 -6.07 -15.38 -29.64
C ALA A 214 -6.03 -14.26 -28.57
N ARG A 215 -7.21 -13.89 -28.06
CA ARG A 215 -7.37 -12.78 -27.08
C ARG A 215 -7.25 -13.25 -25.63
N HIS A 216 -6.44 -14.28 -25.36
CA HIS A 216 -6.31 -14.83 -24.02
C HIS A 216 -5.04 -14.34 -23.34
N ASP A 217 -5.15 -13.95 -22.07
CA ASP A 217 -4.01 -13.69 -21.23
C ASP A 217 -3.42 -15.03 -20.76
N ILE A 218 -2.10 -15.18 -20.74
CA ILE A 218 -1.43 -16.40 -20.31
C ILE A 218 -0.77 -16.17 -18.96
N ILE A 219 -1.16 -16.98 -17.97
CA ILE A 219 -0.56 -17.04 -16.64
C ILE A 219 0.24 -18.33 -16.57
N GLY A 220 1.55 -18.24 -16.33
CA GLY A 220 2.44 -19.39 -16.28
C GLY A 220 2.99 -19.66 -14.88
N VAL A 221 3.11 -20.94 -14.52
CA VAL A 221 3.88 -21.39 -13.37
C VAL A 221 4.79 -22.50 -13.81
N ILE A 222 6.09 -22.40 -13.49
CA ILE A 222 7.08 -23.40 -13.80
C ILE A 222 7.44 -24.18 -12.53
N LEU A 223 7.16 -25.48 -12.56
CA LEU A 223 7.50 -26.39 -11.48
C LEU A 223 8.94 -26.84 -11.63
N SER A 224 9.76 -26.65 -10.63
CA SER A 224 11.16 -27.08 -10.64
C SER A 224 11.50 -27.88 -9.39
N SER A 225 12.35 -28.89 -9.54
CA SER A 225 12.90 -29.61 -8.40
C SER A 225 14.10 -28.89 -7.74
N LYS A 226 14.56 -27.78 -8.33
CA LYS A 226 15.64 -26.94 -7.81
C LYS A 226 15.29 -25.49 -8.00
N GLU A 227 15.49 -24.68 -6.95
CA GLU A 227 15.41 -23.23 -7.08
C GLU A 227 16.43 -22.73 -8.11
N LYS A 228 15.95 -22.20 -9.21
CA LYS A 228 16.77 -21.49 -10.19
C LYS A 228 16.10 -20.18 -10.55
N GLU A 229 16.80 -19.10 -10.28
CA GLU A 229 16.50 -17.77 -10.78
C GLU A 229 16.96 -17.60 -12.24
N GLU A 230 16.30 -18.20 -13.18
CA GLU A 230 16.42 -17.77 -14.58
C GLU A 230 15.33 -16.73 -14.84
N LYS A 231 15.71 -15.46 -15.02
CA LYS A 231 14.78 -14.41 -15.47
C LYS A 231 14.27 -14.77 -16.86
N ILE A 232 13.00 -15.08 -16.96
CA ILE A 232 12.33 -15.27 -18.24
C ILE A 232 12.06 -13.87 -18.80
N ASN A 233 12.76 -13.53 -19.88
CA ASN A 233 12.68 -12.22 -20.53
C ASN A 233 11.48 -12.12 -21.51
N ASN A 234 10.35 -12.75 -21.22
CA ASN A 234 9.22 -12.84 -22.12
C ASN A 234 8.02 -12.04 -21.60
N LYS A 235 7.14 -11.68 -22.51
CA LYS A 235 5.83 -11.07 -22.22
C LYS A 235 4.88 -11.99 -21.44
N ILE A 236 5.31 -13.21 -21.15
CA ILE A 236 4.57 -14.22 -20.39
C ILE A 236 4.92 -14.04 -18.93
N PHE A 237 3.90 -13.98 -18.13
CA PHE A 237 4.01 -13.86 -16.69
C PHE A 237 4.18 -15.25 -16.08
N ALA A 238 5.41 -15.69 -15.90
CA ALA A 238 5.71 -17.01 -15.35
C ALA A 238 6.62 -16.92 -14.13
N GLU A 239 6.26 -17.66 -13.09
CA GLU A 239 7.01 -17.78 -11.85
C GLU A 239 7.47 -19.20 -11.64
N TYR A 240 8.65 -19.36 -11.02
CA TYR A 240 9.18 -20.66 -10.61
C TYR A 240 8.71 -21.05 -9.22
N VAL A 241 8.37 -22.33 -9.04
CA VAL A 241 8.03 -22.89 -7.74
C VAL A 241 8.60 -24.30 -7.58
N THR A 242 8.99 -24.66 -6.36
CA THR A 242 9.44 -26.01 -6.05
C THR A 242 8.28 -26.95 -5.78
N LYS A 243 8.33 -28.17 -6.36
CA LYS A 243 7.30 -29.22 -6.17
C LYS A 243 7.10 -29.63 -4.70
N GLU A 244 8.06 -29.35 -3.82
CA GLU A 244 8.03 -29.81 -2.42
C GLU A 244 7.06 -29.01 -1.54
N LYS A 245 6.63 -27.82 -1.96
CA LYS A 245 5.76 -26.93 -1.17
C LYS A 245 4.43 -26.67 -1.88
N PRO A 246 3.33 -27.37 -1.53
CA PRO A 246 2.01 -27.16 -2.14
C PRO A 246 1.55 -25.70 -2.06
N GLU A 247 1.85 -25.01 -0.96
CA GLU A 247 1.53 -23.60 -0.75
C GLU A 247 2.26 -22.66 -1.74
N GLY A 248 3.40 -23.10 -2.27
CA GLY A 248 4.17 -22.33 -3.24
C GLY A 248 3.44 -22.11 -4.57
N LEU A 249 2.58 -23.04 -4.97
CA LEU A 249 1.82 -22.93 -6.22
C LEU A 249 0.86 -21.74 -6.20
N GLN A 250 0.15 -21.51 -5.10
CA GLN A 250 -0.75 -20.34 -4.97
C GLN A 250 0.02 -19.02 -5.03
N ILE A 251 1.16 -18.95 -4.36
CA ILE A 251 2.02 -17.76 -4.36
C ILE A 251 2.57 -17.51 -5.77
N ALA A 252 3.04 -18.54 -6.46
CA ALA A 252 3.55 -18.41 -7.83
C ALA A 252 2.46 -17.96 -8.82
N LEU A 253 1.27 -18.54 -8.73
CA LEU A 253 0.10 -18.10 -9.50
C LEU A 253 -0.27 -16.64 -9.22
N ALA A 254 -0.24 -16.22 -7.96
CA ALA A 254 -0.53 -14.85 -7.59
C ALA A 254 0.54 -13.87 -8.12
N LYS A 255 1.82 -14.22 -8.07
CA LYS A 255 2.93 -13.43 -8.65
C LYS A 255 2.79 -13.30 -10.17
N SER A 256 2.45 -14.40 -10.86
CA SER A 256 2.21 -14.38 -12.31
C SER A 256 0.98 -13.50 -12.65
N ALA A 257 -0.11 -13.61 -11.88
CA ALA A 257 -1.30 -12.80 -12.07
C ALA A 257 -1.07 -11.31 -11.74
N TYR A 258 -0.13 -10.99 -10.83
CA TYR A 258 0.28 -9.62 -10.58
C TYR A 258 0.94 -8.98 -11.81
N SER A 259 1.76 -9.71 -12.52
CA SER A 259 2.34 -9.24 -13.78
C SER A 259 1.26 -9.01 -14.86
N LEU A 260 0.24 -9.88 -14.94
CA LEU A 260 -0.94 -9.66 -15.77
C LEU A 260 -1.70 -8.40 -15.36
N LEU A 261 -1.91 -8.19 -14.07
CA LEU A 261 -2.52 -6.97 -13.53
C LEU A 261 -1.80 -5.72 -14.02
N LEU A 262 -0.47 -5.68 -13.92
CA LEU A 262 0.33 -4.54 -14.38
C LEU A 262 0.19 -4.31 -15.89
N ALA A 263 0.14 -5.38 -16.68
CA ALA A 263 -0.09 -5.28 -18.14
C ALA A 263 -1.46 -4.69 -18.46
N LYS A 264 -2.51 -5.13 -17.76
CA LYS A 264 -3.87 -4.58 -17.92
C LYS A 264 -3.94 -3.11 -17.51
N VAL A 265 -3.36 -2.76 -16.37
CA VAL A 265 -3.24 -1.35 -15.93
C VAL A 265 -2.56 -0.52 -17.02
N LYS A 266 -1.41 -0.99 -17.53
CA LYS A 266 -0.67 -0.30 -18.59
C LYS A 266 -1.54 -0.08 -19.83
N ASN A 267 -2.25 -1.11 -20.31
CA ASN A 267 -3.07 -1.00 -21.52
C ASN A 267 -4.22 -0.01 -21.35
N VAL A 268 -4.93 -0.07 -20.22
CA VAL A 268 -6.01 0.88 -19.91
C VAL A 268 -5.45 2.30 -19.80
N TYR A 269 -4.29 2.46 -19.16
CA TYR A 269 -3.67 3.77 -18.99
C TYR A 269 -3.20 4.37 -20.31
N LEU A 270 -2.59 3.58 -21.18
CA LEU A 270 -2.17 4.05 -22.50
C LEU A 270 -3.37 4.50 -23.34
N LYS A 271 -4.43 3.70 -23.39
CA LYS A 271 -5.67 4.04 -24.10
C LYS A 271 -6.27 5.35 -23.60
N ILE A 272 -6.42 5.47 -22.27
CA ILE A 272 -6.98 6.69 -21.66
C ILE A 272 -6.09 7.90 -21.90
N LEU A 273 -4.77 7.71 -21.87
CA LEU A 273 -3.82 8.78 -22.14
C LEU A 273 -3.95 9.28 -23.57
N GLU A 274 -3.99 8.37 -24.56
CA GLU A 274 -4.22 8.72 -25.99
C GLU A 274 -5.53 9.48 -26.16
N GLU A 275 -6.64 8.97 -25.62
CA GLU A 275 -7.93 9.65 -25.66
C GLU A 275 -7.88 11.06 -25.03
N SER A 276 -7.11 11.22 -23.96
CA SER A 276 -6.98 12.51 -23.25
C SER A 276 -6.23 13.53 -24.08
N PHE A 277 -5.20 13.11 -24.82
CA PHE A 277 -4.47 14.00 -25.73
C PHE A 277 -5.29 14.35 -26.96
N ASP A 278 -6.01 13.39 -27.54
CA ASP A 278 -6.88 13.63 -28.67
C ASP A 278 -7.97 14.66 -28.34
N GLU A 279 -8.58 14.55 -27.18
CA GLU A 279 -9.56 15.52 -26.68
C GLU A 279 -8.95 16.93 -26.55
N ALA A 280 -7.73 17.02 -26.01
CA ALA A 280 -7.02 18.29 -25.89
C ALA A 280 -6.68 18.92 -27.25
N VAL A 281 -6.37 18.11 -28.26
CA VAL A 281 -6.05 18.59 -29.62
C VAL A 281 -7.32 19.05 -30.36
N ILE A 282 -8.42 18.33 -30.20
CA ILE A 282 -9.68 18.64 -30.90
C ILE A 282 -10.34 19.88 -30.31
N ASN A 283 -10.25 20.08 -29.00
CA ASN A 283 -10.97 21.15 -28.32
C ASN A 283 -10.12 22.40 -28.18
N LYS A 284 -10.28 23.35 -29.10
CA LYS A 284 -9.52 24.60 -29.11
C LYS A 284 -9.74 25.49 -27.88
N ASP A 285 -10.86 25.34 -27.19
CA ASP A 285 -11.14 26.09 -25.96
C ASP A 285 -10.21 25.68 -24.81
N ILE A 286 -9.70 24.47 -24.82
CA ILE A 286 -8.72 23.97 -23.85
C ILE A 286 -7.41 24.77 -23.92
N ALA A 287 -6.91 25.07 -25.10
CA ALA A 287 -5.70 25.88 -25.27
C ALA A 287 -5.85 27.30 -24.68
N TYR A 288 -7.02 27.91 -24.89
CA TYR A 288 -7.36 29.21 -24.29
C TYR A 288 -7.43 29.12 -22.76
N TYR A 289 -8.04 28.05 -22.26
CA TYR A 289 -8.10 27.77 -20.84
C TYR A 289 -6.71 27.66 -20.23
N PHE A 290 -5.80 26.90 -20.84
CA PHE A 290 -4.44 26.76 -20.34
C PHE A 290 -3.69 28.09 -20.24
N ALA A 291 -3.74 28.89 -21.31
CA ALA A 291 -3.07 30.19 -21.33
C ALA A 291 -3.61 31.11 -20.24
N LYS A 292 -4.92 31.15 -20.04
CA LYS A 292 -5.57 31.98 -19.05
C LYS A 292 -5.29 31.50 -17.61
N MET A 293 -5.35 30.20 -17.37
CA MET A 293 -5.11 29.63 -16.04
C MET A 293 -3.66 29.79 -15.60
N ALA A 294 -2.69 29.53 -16.49
CA ALA A 294 -1.28 29.73 -16.18
C ALA A 294 -0.98 31.15 -15.71
N SER A 295 -1.52 32.14 -16.43
CA SER A 295 -1.38 33.56 -16.10
C SER A 295 -2.08 33.92 -14.78
N TYR A 296 -3.27 33.35 -14.54
CA TYR A 296 -4.05 33.61 -13.33
C TYR A 296 -3.44 32.98 -12.08
N GLU A 297 -3.00 31.73 -12.18
CA GLU A 297 -2.38 31.00 -11.06
C GLU A 297 -0.92 31.38 -10.82
N GLY A 298 -0.27 32.03 -11.77
CA GLY A 298 1.13 32.42 -11.65
C GLY A 298 2.12 31.29 -11.87
N VAL A 299 1.71 30.28 -12.64
CA VAL A 299 2.53 29.10 -12.95
C VAL A 299 2.86 29.04 -14.45
N THR A 300 3.73 28.11 -14.84
CA THR A 300 4.05 27.88 -16.24
C THR A 300 2.89 27.20 -16.98
N ASN A 301 2.77 27.44 -18.29
CA ASN A 301 1.80 26.73 -19.14
C ASN A 301 1.98 25.20 -19.05
N TYR A 302 3.24 24.74 -18.97
CA TYR A 302 3.56 23.32 -18.81
C TYR A 302 2.89 22.72 -17.56
N LYS A 303 2.95 23.41 -16.41
CA LYS A 303 2.31 22.93 -15.19
C LYS A 303 0.78 22.81 -15.35
N VAL A 304 0.13 23.80 -15.94
CA VAL A 304 -1.32 23.76 -16.17
C VAL A 304 -1.71 22.62 -17.09
N ILE A 305 -0.95 22.40 -18.17
CA ILE A 305 -1.18 21.29 -19.09
C ILE A 305 -1.04 19.95 -18.38
N THR A 306 0.01 19.75 -17.59
CA THR A 306 0.24 18.49 -16.88
C THR A 306 -0.81 18.25 -15.79
N ASP A 307 -1.21 19.27 -15.05
CA ASP A 307 -2.27 19.18 -14.03
C ASP A 307 -3.61 18.83 -14.67
N TRP A 308 -3.91 19.44 -15.83
CA TRP A 308 -5.13 19.14 -16.57
C TRP A 308 -5.13 17.70 -17.13
N ILE A 309 -4.04 17.25 -17.73
CA ILE A 309 -3.91 15.88 -18.24
C ILE A 309 -4.11 14.90 -17.09
N ASN A 310 -3.48 15.13 -15.94
CA ASN A 310 -3.64 14.27 -14.77
C ASN A 310 -5.08 14.26 -14.25
N LEU A 311 -5.77 15.40 -14.23
CA LEU A 311 -7.16 15.49 -13.83
C LEU A 311 -8.07 14.76 -14.81
N PHE A 312 -7.89 14.98 -16.11
CA PHE A 312 -8.68 14.34 -17.15
C PHE A 312 -8.45 12.84 -17.19
N PHE A 313 -7.22 12.41 -17.02
CA PHE A 313 -6.85 11.02 -16.88
C PHE A 313 -7.57 10.34 -15.69
N LYS A 314 -7.56 10.96 -14.51
CA LYS A 314 -8.32 10.47 -13.36
C LYS A 314 -9.82 10.40 -13.63
N TYR A 315 -10.37 11.38 -14.31
CA TYR A 315 -11.78 11.40 -14.71
C TYR A 315 -12.12 10.22 -15.63
N LYS A 316 -11.33 10.01 -16.69
CA LYS A 316 -11.52 8.91 -17.64
C LYS A 316 -11.32 7.53 -17.01
N ILE A 317 -10.35 7.36 -16.11
CA ILE A 317 -10.18 6.10 -15.35
C ILE A 317 -11.46 5.76 -14.60
N ASN A 318 -12.05 6.72 -13.90
CA ASN A 318 -13.26 6.48 -13.11
C ASN A 318 -14.49 6.10 -13.95
N LEU A 319 -14.49 6.40 -15.25
CA LEU A 319 -15.56 6.05 -16.18
C LEU A 319 -15.29 4.76 -16.96
N ASN A 320 -14.11 4.18 -16.86
CA ASN A 320 -13.73 3.01 -17.64
C ASN A 320 -14.14 1.71 -16.94
N ASP A 321 -14.99 0.92 -17.59
CA ASP A 321 -15.48 -0.35 -17.03
C ASP A 321 -14.37 -1.41 -16.86
N GLU A 322 -13.31 -1.35 -17.66
CA GLU A 322 -12.16 -2.27 -17.55
C GLU A 322 -11.44 -2.13 -16.19
N VAL A 323 -11.53 -0.96 -15.55
CA VAL A 323 -10.98 -0.73 -14.20
C VAL A 323 -11.60 -1.65 -13.16
N TYR A 324 -12.86 -2.05 -13.34
CA TYR A 324 -13.52 -2.97 -12.42
C TYR A 324 -12.86 -4.36 -12.40
N ASP A 325 -12.41 -4.85 -13.56
CA ASP A 325 -11.65 -6.11 -13.62
C ASP A 325 -10.25 -5.97 -13.03
N ILE A 326 -9.62 -4.82 -13.22
CA ILE A 326 -8.35 -4.48 -12.57
C ILE A 326 -8.51 -4.52 -11.04
N ILE A 327 -9.57 -3.91 -10.49
CA ILE A 327 -9.85 -3.94 -9.04
C ILE A 327 -10.00 -5.37 -8.52
N LYS A 328 -10.64 -6.27 -9.27
CA LYS A 328 -10.73 -7.68 -8.86
C LYS A 328 -9.35 -8.34 -8.78
N LEU A 329 -8.50 -8.08 -9.78
CA LEU A 329 -7.14 -8.63 -9.82
C LEU A 329 -6.26 -8.11 -8.66
N THR A 330 -6.49 -6.90 -8.15
CA THR A 330 -5.71 -6.38 -7.01
C THR A 330 -5.87 -7.23 -5.74
N GLN A 331 -6.96 -8.00 -5.60
CA GLN A 331 -7.15 -8.92 -4.47
C GLN A 331 -6.09 -10.04 -4.41
N LEU A 332 -5.40 -10.31 -5.54
CA LEU A 332 -4.33 -11.29 -5.60
C LEU A 332 -3.02 -10.80 -4.97
N ILE A 333 -2.86 -9.49 -4.80
CA ILE A 333 -1.67 -8.89 -4.17
C ILE A 333 -1.55 -9.33 -2.70
N ASP A 334 -2.68 -9.49 -2.01
CA ASP A 334 -2.70 -9.88 -0.60
C ASP A 334 -2.10 -11.29 -0.35
N ILE A 335 -2.00 -12.12 -1.39
CA ILE A 335 -1.37 -13.45 -1.33
C ILE A 335 0.15 -13.34 -1.37
N ILE A 336 0.68 -12.30 -2.03
CA ILE A 336 2.11 -12.06 -2.21
C ILE A 336 2.65 -11.39 -0.95
N ASN A 337 2.50 -12.03 0.20
CA ASN A 337 3.00 -11.51 1.46
C ASN A 337 4.34 -12.17 1.77
N GLU A 338 5.43 -11.46 1.53
CA GLU A 338 6.77 -11.87 1.96
C GLU A 338 7.09 -11.17 3.29
N ASP A 339 7.53 -11.93 4.27
CA ASP A 339 7.87 -11.44 5.61
C ASP A 339 9.08 -10.48 5.63
N SER A 340 9.82 -10.40 4.53
CA SER A 340 10.93 -9.46 4.35
C SER A 340 10.92 -8.85 2.97
N ILE A 341 10.53 -7.58 2.89
CA ILE A 341 10.67 -6.81 1.66
C ILE A 341 11.99 -6.04 1.75
N GLU A 342 12.98 -6.44 0.95
CA GLU A 342 14.12 -5.57 0.66
C GLU A 342 13.65 -4.47 -0.30
N TYR A 343 13.58 -3.25 0.18
CA TYR A 343 13.27 -2.11 -0.67
C TYR A 343 14.40 -1.91 -1.70
N SER A 344 14.09 -2.11 -2.96
CA SER A 344 15.02 -1.78 -4.05
C SER A 344 15.37 -0.29 -4.04
N GLY A 345 16.51 0.07 -4.60
CA GLY A 345 16.89 1.48 -4.76
C GLY A 345 15.84 2.31 -5.51
N GLU A 346 15.13 1.71 -6.46
CA GLU A 346 14.04 2.35 -7.20
C GLU A 346 12.83 2.65 -6.30
N MET A 347 12.43 1.72 -5.42
CA MET A 347 11.35 1.97 -4.46
C MET A 347 11.70 3.10 -3.49
N GLN A 348 12.97 3.18 -3.08
CA GLN A 348 13.41 4.28 -2.23
C GLN A 348 13.32 5.64 -2.95
N LYS A 349 13.62 5.70 -4.27
CA LYS A 349 13.46 6.91 -5.08
C LYS A 349 11.97 7.29 -5.22
N LEU A 350 11.09 6.31 -5.47
CA LEU A 350 9.66 6.54 -5.52
C LEU A 350 9.11 7.08 -4.20
N ASN A 351 9.56 6.53 -3.06
CA ASN A 351 9.18 7.04 -1.74
C ASN A 351 9.67 8.47 -1.49
N THR A 352 10.86 8.82 -2.01
CA THR A 352 11.33 10.22 -1.98
C THR A 352 10.40 11.10 -2.81
N PHE A 353 10.07 10.68 -4.03
CA PHE A 353 9.22 11.45 -4.95
C PHE A 353 7.77 11.57 -4.46
N GLU A 354 7.27 10.60 -3.69
CA GLU A 354 5.96 10.71 -3.03
C GLU A 354 5.89 11.91 -2.08
N ALA A 355 6.96 12.18 -1.36
CA ALA A 355 7.02 13.26 -0.38
C ALA A 355 7.57 14.58 -0.95
N PHE A 356 8.49 14.52 -1.93
CA PHE A 356 9.26 15.66 -2.41
C PHE A 356 9.33 15.75 -3.94
N ASP A 357 9.08 16.93 -4.49
CA ASP A 357 9.45 17.29 -5.85
C ASP A 357 10.87 17.86 -5.85
N LEU A 358 11.84 17.11 -6.39
CA LEU A 358 13.24 17.53 -6.51
C LEU A 358 13.50 18.36 -7.80
N ASN A 359 12.54 18.40 -8.72
CA ASN A 359 12.68 19.07 -10.03
C ASN A 359 12.08 20.48 -10.06
N VAL A 360 11.60 20.97 -8.92
CA VAL A 360 10.92 22.27 -8.82
C VAL A 360 11.73 23.43 -9.45
N ASN A 361 13.06 23.40 -9.32
CA ASN A 361 13.93 24.43 -9.88
C ASN A 361 14.14 24.27 -11.38
N LYS A 362 14.24 23.03 -11.86
CA LYS A 362 14.41 22.71 -13.27
C LYS A 362 13.30 23.29 -14.15
N TYR A 363 12.09 23.39 -13.60
CA TYR A 363 10.94 23.93 -14.30
C TYR A 363 10.60 25.38 -13.91
N TYR A 364 11.52 26.08 -13.23
CA TYR A 364 11.36 27.48 -12.81
C TYR A 364 10.00 27.74 -12.12
N GLN A 365 9.55 26.80 -11.30
CA GLN A 365 8.28 26.95 -10.60
C GLN A 365 8.37 28.04 -9.52
N PRO A 366 7.36 28.92 -9.42
CA PRO A 366 7.38 29.98 -8.41
C PRO A 366 7.42 29.39 -6.98
N PRO A 367 8.01 30.12 -6.02
CA PRO A 367 8.03 29.66 -4.64
C PRO A 367 6.63 29.55 -4.05
N THR A 368 6.35 28.45 -3.35
CA THR A 368 5.09 28.18 -2.70
C THR A 368 5.32 27.59 -1.30
N ALA A 369 4.28 27.47 -0.50
CA ALA A 369 4.35 26.74 0.74
C ALA A 369 4.84 25.31 0.52
N GLY A 370 5.69 24.84 1.42
CA GLY A 370 6.34 23.53 1.32
C GLY A 370 7.69 23.53 0.60
N ASP A 371 8.13 24.64 0.02
CA ASP A 371 9.48 24.74 -0.54
C ASP A 371 10.52 24.53 0.57
N VAL A 372 11.48 23.65 0.32
CA VAL A 372 12.57 23.32 1.22
C VAL A 372 13.81 24.11 0.79
N PHE A 373 14.29 24.96 1.66
CA PHE A 373 15.50 25.73 1.48
C PHE A 373 16.63 25.16 2.34
N LYS A 374 17.85 25.30 1.85
CA LYS A 374 19.09 25.00 2.57
C LYS A 374 19.93 26.25 2.65
N ASP A 375 20.51 26.55 3.83
CA ASP A 375 21.47 27.62 3.97
C ASP A 375 22.92 27.15 3.73
N ASP A 376 23.86 28.08 3.65
CA ASP A 376 25.30 27.80 3.45
C ASP A 376 25.96 27.11 4.66
N ARG A 377 25.26 27.00 5.79
CA ARG A 377 25.66 26.25 7.01
C ARG A 377 25.09 24.83 7.07
N GLY A 378 24.28 24.45 6.07
CA GLY A 378 23.65 23.14 6.00
C GLY A 378 22.37 22.99 6.82
N ASN A 379 21.77 24.09 7.32
CA ASN A 379 20.47 24.04 7.94
C ASN A 379 19.38 24.02 6.86
N TYR A 380 18.26 23.34 7.18
CA TYR A 380 17.10 23.28 6.32
C TYR A 380 15.96 24.12 6.87
N PHE A 381 15.17 24.68 5.97
CA PHE A 381 14.04 25.52 6.27
C PHE A 381 12.90 25.19 5.33
N ILE A 382 11.67 25.15 5.82
CA ILE A 382 10.49 24.91 5.01
C ILE A 382 9.63 26.16 5.00
N LEU A 383 9.31 26.63 3.82
CA LEU A 383 8.46 27.78 3.61
C LEU A 383 7.03 27.44 4.02
N VAL A 384 6.43 28.23 4.91
CA VAL A 384 5.05 28.11 5.34
C VAL A 384 4.29 29.38 5.04
N GLY A 385 3.00 29.23 4.73
CA GLY A 385 2.15 30.37 4.41
C GLY A 385 1.06 29.98 3.42
N GLN A 386 0.31 30.95 2.97
CA GLN A 386 -0.69 30.75 1.92
C GLN A 386 -0.07 31.11 0.57
N ASP A 387 -0.29 30.27 -0.44
CA ASP A 387 0.27 30.50 -1.78
C ASP A 387 -0.16 31.86 -2.37
N CYS A 388 -1.37 32.30 -2.08
CA CYS A 388 -1.85 33.61 -2.52
C CYS A 388 -1.11 34.80 -1.90
N GLU A 389 -0.37 34.57 -0.81
CA GLU A 389 0.47 35.59 -0.15
C GLU A 389 1.93 35.55 -0.63
N LEU A 390 2.37 34.38 -1.10
CA LEU A 390 3.77 34.12 -1.52
C LEU A 390 3.97 34.34 -3.00
N MET A 391 3.04 33.89 -3.84
CA MET A 391 3.16 33.86 -5.28
C MET A 391 2.74 35.15 -5.94
N ASP A 392 3.49 35.55 -6.96
CA ASP A 392 3.07 36.57 -7.91
C ASP A 392 2.35 35.91 -9.10
N SER A 393 1.34 36.57 -9.63
CA SER A 393 0.70 36.25 -10.88
C SER A 393 0.53 37.50 -11.73
N GLN A 394 0.04 37.36 -12.95
CA GLN A 394 -0.23 38.51 -13.81
C GLN A 394 -1.19 39.52 -13.16
N THR A 395 -2.13 39.04 -12.38
CA THR A 395 -3.23 39.84 -11.80
C THR A 395 -3.02 40.21 -10.34
N ARG A 396 -2.08 39.58 -9.66
CA ARG A 396 -1.80 39.84 -8.24
C ARG A 396 -0.31 39.83 -7.93
N SER A 397 0.08 40.60 -6.95
CA SER A 397 1.39 40.53 -6.32
C SER A 397 1.25 39.93 -4.94
N GLY A 398 2.15 39.03 -4.57
CA GLY A 398 2.17 38.44 -3.22
C GLY A 398 2.18 39.54 -2.16
N LYS A 399 1.22 39.49 -1.24
CA LYS A 399 0.97 40.58 -0.28
C LYS A 399 1.98 40.63 0.85
N ASN A 400 2.57 39.48 1.18
CA ASN A 400 3.52 39.43 2.29
C ASN A 400 4.89 39.93 1.88
N ALA A 401 5.36 40.90 2.64
CA ALA A 401 6.70 41.39 2.49
C ALA A 401 7.73 40.44 3.09
N VAL A 402 7.31 39.61 4.06
CA VAL A 402 8.16 38.69 4.81
C VAL A 402 7.51 37.30 4.78
N SER A 403 8.30 36.30 4.47
CA SER A 403 7.93 34.89 4.48
C SER A 403 8.41 34.22 5.76
N GLU A 404 7.60 33.32 6.28
CA GLU A 404 7.89 32.55 7.48
C GLU A 404 8.44 31.17 7.08
N LEU A 405 9.57 30.79 7.67
CA LEU A 405 10.25 29.52 7.45
C LEU A 405 10.34 28.76 8.76
N VAL A 406 10.02 27.47 8.71
CA VAL A 406 10.12 26.55 9.84
C VAL A 406 11.44 25.80 9.71
N LYS A 407 12.25 25.76 10.78
CA LYS A 407 13.54 25.06 10.77
C LYS A 407 13.34 23.55 10.68
N ALA A 408 14.17 22.90 9.87
CA ALA A 408 14.24 21.46 9.77
C ALA A 408 15.71 20.98 9.87
N SER A 409 15.88 19.68 10.11
CA SER A 409 17.19 19.03 10.21
C SER A 409 17.11 17.65 9.56
N SER A 410 18.16 17.29 8.82
CA SER A 410 18.29 15.94 8.30
C SER A 410 18.85 15.02 9.37
N VAL A 411 18.13 13.95 9.69
CA VAL A 411 18.49 12.96 10.72
C VAL A 411 18.47 11.56 10.12
N ASP A 412 19.33 10.68 10.63
CA ASP A 412 19.40 9.30 10.12
C ASP A 412 18.22 8.44 10.63
N GLN A 413 17.70 8.76 11.82
CA GLN A 413 16.61 8.03 12.45
C GLN A 413 15.62 8.96 13.14
N VAL A 414 14.36 8.54 13.13
CA VAL A 414 13.27 9.20 13.85
C VAL A 414 13.41 9.00 15.34
N ASN A 415 13.35 10.08 16.11
CA ASN A 415 13.35 10.01 17.57
C ASN A 415 11.89 9.86 18.07
N ILE A 416 11.52 8.62 18.41
CA ILE A 416 10.16 8.27 18.87
C ILE A 416 9.78 9.03 20.13
N GLU A 417 10.72 9.23 21.08
CA GLU A 417 10.44 9.98 22.31
C GLU A 417 10.06 11.45 22.03
N LYS A 418 10.65 12.05 20.99
CA LYS A 418 10.27 13.41 20.58
C LYS A 418 8.88 13.46 19.97
N ILE A 419 8.45 12.40 19.25
CA ILE A 419 7.11 12.32 18.69
C ILE A 419 6.07 12.19 19.79
N GLU A 420 6.24 11.23 20.68
CA GLU A 420 5.27 10.92 21.73
C GLU A 420 5.10 12.02 22.76
N ASN A 421 6.22 12.67 23.14
CA ASN A 421 6.22 13.65 24.23
C ASN A 421 6.17 15.11 23.75
N ASN A 422 6.27 15.38 22.45
CA ASN A 422 6.50 16.74 21.99
C ASN A 422 5.84 17.01 20.62
N LEU A 423 4.62 17.55 20.67
CA LEU A 423 3.87 17.99 19.51
C LEU A 423 4.54 19.16 18.72
N LYS A 424 5.83 19.38 18.87
CA LYS A 424 6.60 20.43 18.17
C LYS A 424 7.30 19.93 16.92
N TYR A 425 7.32 18.61 16.69
CA TYR A 425 8.08 18.01 15.62
C TYR A 425 7.18 17.24 14.65
N MET A 426 7.51 17.32 13.37
CA MET A 426 7.02 16.45 12.33
C MET A 426 8.20 15.77 11.66
N TYR A 427 8.03 14.51 11.26
CA TYR A 427 9.05 13.73 10.57
C TYR A 427 8.55 13.34 9.19
N ILE A 428 9.39 13.56 8.18
CA ILE A 428 9.14 13.10 6.82
C ILE A 428 10.29 12.19 6.41
N ASN A 429 9.99 10.92 6.18
CA ASN A 429 10.97 9.93 5.77
C ASN A 429 11.36 10.10 4.30
N ASN A 430 12.42 9.42 3.90
CA ASN A 430 12.90 9.33 2.52
C ASN A 430 13.35 10.67 1.91
N PHE A 431 13.84 11.58 2.73
CA PHE A 431 14.44 12.84 2.25
C PHE A 431 15.82 12.59 1.61
N ARG A 432 16.05 13.18 0.44
CA ARG A 432 17.33 13.23 -0.27
C ARG A 432 17.49 14.59 -0.92
N GLU A 433 18.70 15.06 -1.02
CA GLU A 433 18.99 16.29 -1.80
C GLU A 433 19.16 15.98 -3.29
N ASN A 434 19.61 14.77 -3.60
CA ASN A 434 19.81 14.26 -4.96
C ASN A 434 19.67 12.74 -5.01
N ASP A 435 19.55 12.18 -6.21
CA ASP A 435 19.33 10.75 -6.45
C ASP A 435 20.47 9.84 -5.98
N ALA A 436 21.68 10.36 -5.82
CA ALA A 436 22.87 9.60 -5.43
C ALA A 436 23.02 9.46 -3.91
N GLU A 437 22.29 10.26 -3.12
CA GLU A 437 22.39 10.26 -1.67
C GLU A 437 21.56 9.19 -1.01
N GLN A 438 22.02 8.77 0.18
CA GLN A 438 21.29 7.87 1.03
C GLN A 438 20.05 8.57 1.63
N SER A 439 18.93 7.89 1.65
CA SER A 439 17.69 8.39 2.22
C SER A 439 17.84 8.68 3.71
N LYS A 440 17.40 9.84 4.15
CA LYS A 440 17.37 10.31 5.54
C LYS A 440 15.96 10.68 5.95
N CYS A 441 15.78 11.11 7.18
CA CYS A 441 14.53 11.65 7.67
C CYS A 441 14.67 13.17 7.87
N LEU A 442 13.68 13.94 7.42
CA LEU A 442 13.60 15.37 7.68
C LEU A 442 12.79 15.61 8.96
N GLU A 443 13.47 16.03 10.02
CA GLU A 443 12.86 16.45 11.30
C GLU A 443 12.51 17.94 11.21
N ILE A 444 11.23 18.29 11.28
CA ILE A 444 10.72 19.66 11.21
C ILE A 444 10.33 20.13 12.60
N ASN A 445 10.90 21.26 13.03
CA ASN A 445 10.63 21.85 14.35
C ASN A 445 9.79 23.13 14.23
N TYR A 446 8.49 23.06 14.52
CA TYR A 446 7.58 24.22 14.44
C TYR A 446 7.88 25.33 15.43
N ALA A 447 8.62 25.03 16.50
CA ALA A 447 8.92 26.02 17.53
C ALA A 447 10.04 26.97 17.09
N THR A 448 10.87 26.55 16.14
CA THR A 448 11.99 27.37 15.62
C THR A 448 11.61 27.89 14.24
N ARG A 449 11.51 29.21 14.15
CA ARG A 449 11.07 29.93 12.96
C ARG A 449 12.07 31.00 12.60
N GLU A 450 12.22 31.20 11.30
CA GLU A 450 12.94 32.32 10.73
C GLU A 450 12.00 33.11 9.80
N PHE A 451 12.31 34.37 9.63
CA PHE A 451 11.56 35.27 8.77
C PHE A 451 12.52 35.83 7.74
N LEU A 452 12.19 35.63 6.46
CA LEU A 452 13.02 36.06 5.34
C LEU A 452 12.22 37.01 4.44
N ASP A 453 12.90 38.04 3.90
CA ASP A 453 12.25 38.92 2.93
C ASP A 453 11.78 38.12 1.72
N ASN A 454 10.53 38.27 1.34
CA ASN A 454 9.93 37.54 0.23
C ASN A 454 10.65 37.82 -1.11
N ALA A 455 11.26 39.01 -1.27
CA ALA A 455 12.06 39.31 -2.45
C ALA A 455 13.26 38.36 -2.61
N ILE A 456 13.85 37.90 -1.48
CA ILE A 456 14.98 36.96 -1.53
C ILE A 456 14.48 35.58 -1.98
N ILE A 457 13.37 35.10 -1.39
CA ILE A 457 12.80 33.79 -1.75
C ILE A 457 12.44 33.74 -3.23
N LYS A 458 11.90 34.82 -3.79
CA LYS A 458 11.52 34.90 -5.21
C LYS A 458 12.71 34.73 -6.16
N LEU A 459 13.93 35.01 -5.72
CA LEU A 459 15.10 34.85 -6.56
C LEU A 459 15.38 33.42 -7.01
N CYS A 460 14.99 32.42 -6.19
CA CYS A 460 15.16 31.00 -6.56
C CYS A 460 14.40 30.62 -7.83
N ASN A 461 13.35 31.39 -8.18
CA ASN A 461 12.54 31.13 -9.37
C ASN A 461 13.28 31.38 -10.70
N PHE A 462 14.33 32.13 -10.68
CA PHE A 462 15.08 32.52 -11.89
C PHE A 462 16.37 31.70 -12.10
N ASN A 463 16.58 30.71 -11.22
CA ASN A 463 17.81 29.93 -11.21
C ASN A 463 17.48 28.43 -11.17
N ASN A 464 17.96 27.68 -12.17
CA ASN A 464 17.72 26.24 -12.28
C ASN A 464 18.38 25.42 -11.15
N ASP A 465 19.36 26.00 -10.47
CA ASP A 465 20.02 25.46 -9.28
C ASP A 465 19.26 25.79 -7.97
N GLY A 466 18.24 26.65 -8.04
CA GLY A 466 17.45 27.11 -6.89
C GLY A 466 18.17 28.09 -5.96
N VAL A 467 19.38 28.54 -6.29
CA VAL A 467 20.11 29.53 -5.49
C VAL A 467 19.39 30.86 -5.54
N CYS A 468 19.25 31.51 -4.38
CA CYS A 468 18.67 32.85 -4.31
C CYS A 468 19.71 33.90 -4.75
N LYS A 469 19.87 34.09 -6.06
CA LYS A 469 20.80 35.03 -6.65
C LYS A 469 20.18 35.88 -7.74
N ILE A 470 20.73 37.09 -7.96
CA ILE A 470 20.29 38.00 -9.01
C ILE A 470 21.49 38.82 -9.51
N ASN A 471 21.59 38.98 -10.82
CA ASN A 471 22.55 39.90 -11.40
C ASN A 471 21.93 41.31 -11.46
N LEU A 472 22.68 42.34 -11.01
CA LEU A 472 22.12 43.70 -10.95
C LEU A 472 22.03 44.40 -12.32
N TYR A 473 22.79 43.94 -13.32
CA TYR A 473 22.94 44.65 -14.60
C TYR A 473 22.62 43.80 -15.83
N LYS A 474 22.67 42.50 -15.72
CA LYS A 474 22.36 41.59 -16.83
C LYS A 474 20.89 41.21 -16.83
N GLU A 475 20.28 41.16 -17.98
CA GLU A 475 18.97 40.56 -18.16
C GLU A 475 19.04 39.05 -17.92
N LEU A 476 17.89 38.40 -17.75
CA LEU A 476 17.81 36.94 -17.69
C LEU A 476 18.32 36.34 -19.01
N ASP A 477 18.93 35.19 -18.93
CA ASP A 477 19.34 34.43 -20.09
C ASP A 477 18.12 34.11 -20.98
N ASP A 478 18.31 34.13 -22.31
CA ASP A 478 17.23 33.90 -23.29
C ASP A 478 16.54 32.57 -23.04
N GLU A 479 17.28 31.51 -22.70
CA GLU A 479 16.73 30.20 -22.36
C GLU A 479 15.74 30.27 -21.18
N VAL A 480 16.05 31.06 -20.16
CA VAL A 480 15.13 31.23 -19.00
C VAL A 480 13.91 32.06 -19.41
N GLN A 481 14.15 33.12 -20.23
CA GLN A 481 13.05 33.97 -20.71
C GLN A 481 12.03 33.19 -21.56
N ASP A 482 12.50 32.21 -22.35
CA ASP A 482 11.65 31.36 -23.18
C ASP A 482 10.77 30.39 -22.36
N ILE A 483 11.21 30.05 -21.15
CA ILE A 483 10.48 29.07 -20.28
C ILE A 483 9.50 29.76 -19.35
N ILE A 484 9.89 30.88 -18.73
CA ILE A 484 9.09 31.57 -17.73
C ILE A 484 7.99 32.43 -18.35
N PRO A 485 6.82 32.60 -17.68
CA PRO A 485 5.81 33.54 -18.14
C PRO A 485 6.32 34.97 -18.23
N PRO A 486 5.92 35.77 -19.25
CA PRO A 486 6.45 37.13 -19.49
C PRO A 486 6.38 38.06 -18.29
N TYR A 487 5.34 37.98 -17.45
CA TYR A 487 5.20 38.83 -16.26
C TYR A 487 6.29 38.56 -15.20
N LEU A 488 6.90 37.37 -15.18
CA LEU A 488 8.04 37.07 -14.31
C LEU A 488 9.31 37.80 -14.75
N ASN A 489 9.47 38.05 -16.04
CA ASN A 489 10.54 38.92 -16.55
C ASN A 489 10.43 40.33 -16.00
N ASP A 490 9.22 40.87 -15.97
CA ASP A 490 8.96 42.17 -15.35
C ASP A 490 9.24 42.17 -13.85
N ASN A 491 8.92 41.08 -13.18
CA ASN A 491 9.22 40.91 -11.75
C ASN A 491 10.73 40.83 -11.50
N TYR A 492 11.48 40.15 -12.35
CA TYR A 492 12.97 40.14 -12.28
C TYR A 492 13.54 41.55 -12.36
N LYS A 493 13.09 42.37 -13.31
CA LYS A 493 13.51 43.77 -13.46
C LYS A 493 13.13 44.62 -12.22
N LYS A 494 12.00 44.38 -11.60
CA LYS A 494 11.62 45.05 -10.34
C LYS A 494 12.54 44.64 -9.19
N LEU A 495 12.92 43.36 -9.10
CA LEU A 495 13.83 42.85 -8.08
C LEU A 495 15.26 43.39 -8.31
N GLN A 496 15.72 43.49 -9.58
CA GLN A 496 17.00 44.15 -9.91
C GLN A 496 17.02 45.59 -9.39
N LYS A 497 15.97 46.34 -9.67
CA LYS A 497 15.84 47.73 -9.19
C LYS A 497 15.80 47.79 -7.67
N TYR A 498 15.09 46.89 -7.02
CA TYR A 498 15.00 46.84 -5.56
C TYR A 498 16.37 46.60 -4.92
N PHE A 499 17.08 45.55 -5.33
CA PHE A 499 18.39 45.23 -4.78
C PHE A 499 19.48 46.23 -5.22
N GLY A 500 19.37 46.78 -6.42
CA GLY A 500 20.25 47.88 -6.90
C GLY A 500 20.13 49.11 -6.03
N SER A 501 18.90 49.51 -5.64
CA SER A 501 18.69 50.65 -4.72
C SER A 501 19.29 50.43 -3.33
N ILE A 502 19.29 49.17 -2.86
CA ILE A 502 19.92 48.82 -1.59
C ILE A 502 21.46 48.98 -1.68
N GLU A 503 22.06 48.54 -2.77
CA GLU A 503 23.50 48.67 -2.99
C GLU A 503 23.91 50.17 -3.14
N GLU A 504 23.11 50.99 -3.82
CA GLU A 504 23.34 52.43 -3.91
C GLU A 504 23.34 53.11 -2.55
N ILE A 505 22.33 52.80 -1.71
CA ILE A 505 22.25 53.33 -0.35
C ILE A 505 23.42 52.87 0.49
N LYS A 506 23.83 51.62 0.39
CA LYS A 506 25.00 51.07 1.05
C LYS A 506 26.29 51.77 0.61
N GLY A 507 26.44 52.06 -0.67
CA GLY A 507 27.55 52.82 -1.22
C GLY A 507 27.64 54.24 -0.68
N VAL A 508 26.49 54.91 -0.53
CA VAL A 508 26.44 56.28 -0.02
C VAL A 508 26.71 56.34 1.51
N LEU A 509 26.20 55.42 2.28
CA LEU A 509 26.34 55.41 3.73
C LEU A 509 27.63 54.80 4.24
N GLY A 510 28.28 53.95 3.43
CA GLY A 510 29.54 53.30 3.79
C GLY A 510 29.45 52.54 5.14
N SER A 511 30.38 52.85 6.03
CA SER A 511 30.43 52.24 7.38
C SER A 511 29.22 52.56 8.27
N LYS A 512 28.50 53.64 8.00
CA LYS A 512 27.27 54.00 8.73
C LYS A 512 26.03 53.24 8.30
N PHE A 513 26.13 52.44 7.24
CA PHE A 513 24.98 51.70 6.73
C PHE A 513 24.43 50.68 7.73
N GLN A 514 25.32 50.00 8.47
CA GLN A 514 24.93 49.05 9.47
C GLN A 514 24.21 49.74 10.66
N GLU A 515 24.75 50.86 11.16
CA GLU A 515 24.11 51.64 12.22
C GLU A 515 22.76 52.19 11.78
N PHE A 516 22.66 52.69 10.56
CA PHE A 516 21.42 53.19 9.99
C PHE A 516 20.33 52.11 9.93
N ILE A 517 20.68 50.91 9.51
CA ILE A 517 19.73 49.78 9.42
C ILE A 517 19.33 49.30 10.81
N GLU A 518 20.25 49.20 11.74
CA GLU A 518 19.95 48.78 13.10
C GLU A 518 19.08 49.79 13.85
N SER A 519 19.18 51.10 13.51
CA SER A 519 18.43 52.14 14.16
C SER A 519 17.05 52.39 13.56
N GLU A 520 16.91 52.33 12.26
CA GLU A 520 15.69 52.81 11.55
C GLU A 520 14.80 51.70 11.03
N PHE A 521 15.33 50.45 10.90
CA PHE A 521 14.59 49.41 10.25
C PHE A 521 14.42 48.14 11.09
N THR A 522 13.23 47.60 11.02
CA THR A 522 12.85 46.36 11.62
C THR A 522 13.60 45.15 11.05
N HIS A 523 13.49 43.99 11.66
CA HIS A 523 14.10 42.71 11.28
C HIS A 523 14.16 42.39 9.78
N ARG A 524 13.25 42.91 8.99
CA ARG A 524 13.14 42.70 7.55
C ARG A 524 14.41 43.07 6.77
N LEU A 525 14.98 44.25 7.03
CA LEU A 525 16.16 44.74 6.31
C LEU A 525 17.44 44.04 6.73
N LYS A 526 17.52 43.53 7.96
CA LYS A 526 18.66 42.79 8.46
C LYS A 526 18.96 41.56 7.58
N TYR A 527 17.94 40.85 7.13
CA TYR A 527 18.09 39.68 6.26
C TYR A 527 18.43 40.04 4.80
N VAL A 528 17.96 41.16 4.30
CA VAL A 528 18.28 41.67 2.96
C VAL A 528 19.76 42.02 2.80
N LEU A 529 20.50 42.17 3.88
CA LEU A 529 21.93 42.51 3.89
C LEU A 529 22.86 41.30 4.01
N ASP A 530 22.32 40.12 4.31
CA ASP A 530 23.11 38.90 4.44
C ASP A 530 23.33 38.25 3.06
N TYR A 531 24.10 38.97 2.19
CA TYR A 531 24.44 38.51 0.86
C TYR A 531 25.93 38.72 0.57
N LYS A 532 26.41 37.94 -0.37
CA LYS A 532 27.74 38.11 -0.99
C LYS A 532 27.56 38.71 -2.38
N MET A 533 28.47 39.57 -2.78
CA MET A 533 28.55 40.06 -4.16
C MET A 533 29.76 39.45 -4.84
N ASP A 534 29.59 38.86 -6.00
CA ASP A 534 30.68 38.32 -6.80
C ASP A 534 31.26 39.35 -7.77
N SER A 535 32.30 38.95 -8.50
CA SER A 535 32.98 39.81 -9.50
C SER A 535 32.08 40.18 -10.68
N GLU A 536 31.06 39.41 -10.96
CA GLU A 536 30.09 39.64 -12.06
C GLU A 536 28.91 40.50 -11.63
N LYS A 537 28.92 41.01 -10.40
CA LYS A 537 27.84 41.78 -9.81
C LYS A 537 26.56 40.99 -9.54
N ASN A 538 26.68 39.68 -9.29
CA ASN A 538 25.59 38.91 -8.73
C ASN A 538 25.53 39.15 -7.22
N ILE A 539 24.33 39.45 -6.74
CA ILE A 539 23.97 39.38 -5.33
C ILE A 539 23.56 37.94 -5.07
N ILE A 540 24.22 37.28 -4.12
CA ILE A 540 24.00 35.85 -3.77
C ILE A 540 23.68 35.78 -2.29
N PHE A 541 22.44 35.34 -1.98
CA PHE A 541 22.00 35.09 -0.63
C PHE A 541 22.36 33.65 -0.21
N PRO A 542 22.53 33.38 1.11
CA PRO A 542 22.94 32.07 1.62
C PRO A 542 21.82 31.03 1.60
N TYR A 543 20.85 31.15 0.72
CA TYR A 543 19.69 30.28 0.62
C TYR A 543 19.58 29.64 -0.77
N GLN A 544 19.32 28.35 -0.79
CA GLN A 544 19.09 27.58 -2.00
C GLN A 544 17.82 26.74 -1.81
N ARG A 545 16.87 26.84 -2.70
CA ARG A 545 15.74 25.92 -2.77
C ARG A 545 16.23 24.59 -3.32
N ILE A 546 15.98 23.49 -2.61
CA ILE A 546 16.46 22.15 -2.98
C ILE A 546 15.34 21.19 -3.35
N ALA A 547 14.15 21.41 -2.84
CA ALA A 547 13.00 20.55 -3.06
C ALA A 547 11.69 21.29 -2.74
N ARG A 548 10.58 20.65 -3.03
CA ARG A 548 9.23 21.03 -2.58
C ARG A 548 8.52 19.85 -2.01
N LEU A 549 7.85 20.00 -0.88
CA LEU A 549 6.92 19.02 -0.34
C LEU A 549 5.71 18.87 -1.25
N ASN A 550 5.28 17.65 -1.50
CA ASN A 550 4.05 17.39 -2.21
C ASN A 550 2.82 17.88 -1.41
N HIS A 551 1.77 18.23 -2.11
CA HIS A 551 0.62 18.96 -1.60
C HIS A 551 0.02 18.38 -0.31
N ASN A 552 -0.13 17.05 -0.21
CA ASN A 552 -0.68 16.40 0.99
C ASN A 552 0.20 16.63 2.23
N TYR A 553 1.51 16.59 2.06
CA TYR A 553 2.48 16.85 3.14
C TYR A 553 2.48 18.33 3.53
N VAL A 554 2.32 19.23 2.57
CA VAL A 554 2.18 20.67 2.83
C VAL A 554 0.93 20.96 3.65
N LEU A 555 -0.22 20.38 3.28
CA LEU A 555 -1.47 20.57 4.03
C LEU A 555 -1.36 20.02 5.46
N TYR A 556 -0.73 18.86 5.62
CA TYR A 556 -0.52 18.28 6.95
C TYR A 556 0.45 19.11 7.79
N LEU A 557 1.57 19.53 7.20
CA LEU A 557 2.53 20.45 7.83
C LEU A 557 1.83 21.74 8.29
N TYR A 558 1.05 22.35 7.40
CA TYR A 558 0.35 23.60 7.69
C TYR A 558 -0.68 23.45 8.81
N LYS A 559 -1.42 22.34 8.82
CA LYS A 559 -2.32 21.99 9.91
C LYS A 559 -1.60 21.94 11.25
N LEU A 560 -0.52 21.14 11.32
CA LEU A 560 0.26 21.00 12.56
C LEU A 560 0.92 22.32 12.99
N PHE A 561 1.38 23.11 12.03
CA PHE A 561 1.95 24.44 12.27
C PHE A 561 0.90 25.39 12.87
N LEU A 562 -0.32 25.44 12.32
CA LEU A 562 -1.42 26.25 12.84
C LEU A 562 -1.88 25.78 14.23
N GLU A 563 -1.98 24.47 14.43
CA GLU A 563 -2.29 23.92 15.76
C GLU A 563 -1.23 24.30 16.80
N HIS A 564 0.05 24.25 16.41
CA HIS A 564 1.15 24.69 17.28
C HIS A 564 1.07 26.21 17.56
N ARG A 565 0.78 27.02 16.54
CA ARG A 565 0.68 28.48 16.64
C ARG A 565 -0.54 28.93 17.44
N GLY A 566 -1.65 28.21 17.31
CA GLY A 566 -2.91 28.48 18.00
C GLY A 566 -2.92 28.06 19.48
N ARG A 567 -1.85 27.45 19.99
CA ARG A 567 -1.76 27.10 21.41
C ARG A 567 -1.72 28.36 22.26
N HIS A 568 -2.73 28.55 23.03
CA HIS A 568 -2.71 29.60 24.06
C HIS A 568 -1.63 29.31 25.09
N PRO A 569 -0.78 30.31 25.42
CA PRO A 569 0.21 30.17 26.49
C PRO A 569 -0.44 29.98 27.86
N PHE A 570 -1.72 30.28 27.96
CA PHE A 570 -2.54 30.04 29.13
C PHE A 570 -3.48 28.87 28.87
N ASP A 571 -3.38 27.90 29.73
CA ASP A 571 -4.38 26.85 29.85
C ASP A 571 -5.69 27.47 30.33
N SER A 572 -6.33 28.19 29.47
CA SER A 572 -7.40 29.11 29.81
C SER A 572 -8.63 28.40 30.32
N ILE A 573 -8.83 27.19 30.33
CA ILE A 573 -9.94 26.51 31.02
C ILE A 573 -9.65 24.99 30.93
N ASN A 574 -9.57 24.37 32.06
CA ASN A 574 -9.25 22.94 32.25
C ASN A 574 -10.27 21.93 31.67
N LEU A 575 -11.25 22.37 30.90
CA LEU A 575 -12.30 21.50 30.34
C LEU A 575 -11.76 20.44 29.36
N THR A 576 -10.64 20.71 28.70
CA THR A 576 -10.03 19.78 27.74
C THR A 576 -8.92 18.92 28.33
N ARG A 577 -8.63 19.06 29.61
CA ARG A 577 -7.53 18.38 30.30
C ARG A 577 -7.99 17.36 31.33
N HIS A 578 -9.26 17.16 31.41
CA HIS A 578 -9.88 16.14 32.25
C HIS A 578 -10.17 14.89 31.39
N ALA A 579 -9.65 13.75 31.79
CA ALA A 579 -9.93 12.48 31.16
C ALA A 579 -10.21 11.45 32.25
N SER A 580 -11.33 10.74 32.16
CA SER A 580 -11.59 9.56 32.99
C SER A 580 -10.94 8.36 32.34
N VAL A 581 -10.03 7.72 33.03
CA VAL A 581 -9.25 6.57 32.53
C VAL A 581 -9.24 5.44 33.55
N MET A 582 -9.11 4.22 33.05
CA MET A 582 -8.92 3.02 33.87
C MET A 582 -7.42 2.73 33.97
N ILE A 583 -6.85 2.89 35.14
CA ILE A 583 -5.43 2.65 35.38
C ILE A 583 -5.22 1.19 35.82
N PRO A 584 -4.39 0.39 35.12
CA PRO A 584 -4.12 -0.98 35.50
C PRO A 584 -3.40 -1.05 36.85
N ILE A 585 -3.83 -1.99 37.69
CA ILE A 585 -3.14 -2.27 38.95
C ILE A 585 -2.11 -3.38 38.71
N ILE A 586 -0.86 -3.11 39.11
CA ILE A 586 0.27 -4.01 38.89
C ILE A 586 0.11 -5.23 39.80
N GLY A 587 0.22 -6.43 39.25
CA GLY A 587 0.15 -7.67 40.00
C GLY A 587 -1.24 -8.34 40.01
N GLY A 588 -2.21 -7.85 39.25
CA GLY A 588 -3.54 -8.45 39.10
C GLY A 588 -4.30 -7.96 37.88
N ASN A 589 -5.45 -8.56 37.61
CA ASN A 589 -6.37 -8.17 36.50
C ASN A 589 -7.35 -7.05 36.94
N PHE A 590 -6.91 -6.13 37.76
CA PHE A 590 -7.74 -5.08 38.31
C PHE A 590 -7.36 -3.72 37.71
N THR A 591 -8.35 -2.82 37.64
CA THR A 591 -8.14 -1.45 37.18
C THR A 591 -8.72 -0.47 38.20
N LEU A 592 -8.04 0.66 38.38
CA LEU A 592 -8.49 1.76 39.22
C LEU A 592 -9.08 2.87 38.33
N PRO A 593 -10.36 3.21 38.46
CA PRO A 593 -10.92 4.34 37.75
C PRO A 593 -10.39 5.65 38.36
N VAL A 594 -9.83 6.49 37.53
CA VAL A 594 -9.28 7.79 37.93
C VAL A 594 -9.67 8.87 36.94
N ASP A 595 -9.91 10.06 37.45
CA ASP A 595 -10.01 11.27 36.66
C ASP A 595 -8.64 11.94 36.62
N VAL A 596 -8.07 12.06 35.44
CA VAL A 596 -6.73 12.63 35.27
C VAL A 596 -6.84 14.09 34.85
N ILE A 597 -6.24 14.97 35.64
CA ILE A 597 -6.13 16.39 35.34
C ILE A 597 -4.67 16.78 35.15
N LEU A 598 -4.38 17.45 34.02
CA LEU A 598 -3.08 18.02 33.77
C LEU A 598 -2.94 19.35 34.50
N SER A 599 -2.17 19.36 35.59
CA SER A 599 -1.84 20.58 36.34
C SER A 599 -0.50 21.16 35.87
N THR A 600 -0.46 22.47 35.67
CA THR A 600 0.77 23.21 35.39
C THR A 600 1.17 24.01 36.62
N ASN A 601 2.28 23.64 37.24
CA ASN A 601 2.88 24.46 38.31
C ASN A 601 3.94 25.37 37.70
N ARG A 602 3.82 26.67 37.94
CA ARG A 602 4.84 27.67 37.66
C ARG A 602 5.60 27.93 38.96
N GLU A 603 6.83 27.47 39.04
CA GLU A 603 7.74 27.91 40.11
C GLU A 603 8.15 29.35 39.80
N GLU A 604 7.97 30.25 40.75
CA GLU A 604 8.14 31.70 40.63
C GLU A 604 9.51 32.16 40.10
N ASN A 605 10.54 31.30 40.14
CA ASN A 605 11.92 31.65 39.78
C ASN A 605 12.52 30.81 38.67
N ARG A 606 11.76 30.01 37.95
CA ARG A 606 12.29 29.19 36.83
C ARG A 606 11.55 29.41 35.53
N LYS A 607 12.31 29.55 34.45
CA LYS A 607 11.82 29.67 33.06
C LYS A 607 11.07 28.43 32.53
N HIS A 608 10.92 27.37 33.32
CA HIS A 608 10.33 26.12 32.89
C HIS A 608 9.00 25.84 33.60
N CYS A 609 7.95 25.58 32.83
CA CYS A 609 6.68 25.09 33.34
C CYS A 609 6.76 23.55 33.43
N TYR A 610 6.61 23.00 34.63
CA TYR A 610 6.46 21.57 34.82
C TYR A 610 4.99 21.17 34.66
N LYS A 611 4.73 20.19 33.84
CA LYS A 611 3.41 19.57 33.72
C LYS A 611 3.34 18.38 34.67
N LYS A 612 2.36 18.37 35.56
CA LYS A 612 2.15 17.28 36.50
C LYS A 612 0.73 16.71 36.29
N LEU A 613 0.65 15.39 36.14
CA LEU A 613 -0.63 14.71 36.10
C LEU A 613 -1.12 14.50 37.53
N VAL A 614 -2.30 15.00 37.83
CA VAL A 614 -2.98 14.78 39.10
C VAL A 614 -4.09 13.77 38.88
N TRP A 615 -4.08 12.68 39.61
CA TRP A 615 -5.12 11.69 39.61
C TRP A 615 -6.16 12.03 40.67
N HIS A 616 -7.40 12.10 40.28
CA HIS A 616 -8.51 12.25 41.21
C HIS A 616 -9.25 10.91 41.29
N VAL A 617 -9.22 10.29 42.46
CA VAL A 617 -9.80 8.97 42.68
C VAL A 617 -10.99 9.12 43.61
N ASN A 618 -12.13 8.53 43.20
CA ASN A 618 -13.29 8.42 44.08
C ASN A 618 -12.98 7.47 45.23
N THR A 619 -13.23 7.89 46.45
CA THR A 619 -12.90 7.11 47.66
C THR A 619 -13.70 5.80 47.74
N ARG A 620 -14.98 5.80 47.37
CA ARG A 620 -15.81 4.61 47.32
C ARG A 620 -15.38 3.61 46.25
N GLU A 621 -14.96 4.11 45.11
CA GLU A 621 -14.46 3.23 44.04
C GLU A 621 -13.12 2.61 44.41
N LEU A 622 -12.25 3.35 45.12
CA LEU A 622 -11.00 2.83 45.67
C LEU A 622 -11.27 1.74 46.72
N GLU A 623 -12.19 1.99 47.66
CA GLU A 623 -12.61 1.01 48.67
C GLU A 623 -13.14 -0.28 47.99
N ASN A 624 -14.01 -0.17 46.99
CA ASN A 624 -14.54 -1.31 46.26
C ASN A 624 -13.43 -2.08 45.50
N VAL A 625 -12.52 -1.39 44.85
CA VAL A 625 -11.40 -2.04 44.15
C VAL A 625 -10.52 -2.81 45.11
N ILE A 626 -10.22 -2.25 46.29
CA ILE A 626 -9.43 -2.91 47.33
C ILE A 626 -10.14 -4.17 47.89
N GLU A 627 -11.44 -4.10 48.11
CA GLU A 627 -12.24 -5.25 48.53
C GLU A 627 -12.26 -6.36 47.49
N VAL A 628 -12.46 -6.00 46.21
CA VAL A 628 -12.45 -6.95 45.06
C VAL A 628 -11.06 -7.56 44.87
N MET A 629 -9.99 -6.84 45.14
CA MET A 629 -8.63 -7.37 45.13
C MET A 629 -8.34 -8.38 46.25
N GLY A 630 -9.24 -8.56 47.21
CA GLY A 630 -9.05 -9.45 48.36
C GLY A 630 -8.09 -8.90 49.43
N LEU A 631 -7.79 -7.61 49.42
CA LEU A 631 -6.89 -6.96 50.39
C LEU A 631 -7.58 -6.57 51.70
N GLY A 632 -8.86 -6.90 51.84
CA GLY A 632 -9.68 -6.61 53.02
C GLY A 632 -10.56 -5.37 52.81
N LYS A 633 -11.53 -5.18 53.70
CA LYS A 633 -12.41 -4.03 53.70
C LYS A 633 -11.71 -2.85 54.43
N VAL A 634 -11.63 -1.71 53.76
CA VAL A 634 -11.08 -0.46 54.31
C VAL A 634 -12.13 0.65 54.18
N ILE A 635 -12.12 1.60 55.12
CA ILE A 635 -12.96 2.79 55.07
C ILE A 635 -12.02 3.99 55.07
N ILE A 636 -12.06 4.78 53.99
CA ILE A 636 -11.22 5.95 53.82
C ILE A 636 -11.79 7.11 54.65
N ILE A 637 -10.95 7.76 55.44
CA ILE A 637 -11.39 8.86 56.31
C ILE A 637 -11.84 10.07 55.49
N GLN A 638 -11.10 10.40 54.41
CA GLN A 638 -11.47 11.48 53.52
C GLN A 638 -12.59 11.04 52.59
N LYS A 639 -13.74 11.68 52.68
CA LYS A 639 -14.88 11.37 51.79
C LYS A 639 -14.76 12.14 50.46
N ASP A 640 -15.32 11.56 49.37
CA ASP A 640 -15.48 12.06 48.04
C ASP A 640 -14.33 11.80 47.06
N MET A 641 -13.44 12.77 46.81
CA MET A 641 -12.38 12.65 45.80
C MET A 641 -11.00 12.88 46.41
N LEU A 642 -10.09 11.95 46.18
CA LEU A 642 -8.70 12.05 46.55
C LEU A 642 -7.85 12.59 45.40
N SER A 643 -7.01 13.58 45.69
CA SER A 643 -6.07 14.14 44.72
C SER A 643 -4.69 13.57 44.90
N LEU A 644 -4.27 12.65 44.04
CA LEU A 644 -2.98 11.98 44.10
C LEU A 644 -1.96 12.72 43.22
N LYS A 645 -1.04 13.48 43.84
CA LYS A 645 -0.09 14.34 43.11
C LYS A 645 1.26 13.69 42.89
N ASP A 646 1.79 13.01 43.88
CA ASP A 646 3.14 12.46 43.87
C ASP A 646 3.19 11.02 43.35
N ASN A 647 4.39 10.48 43.14
CA ASN A 647 4.53 9.11 42.68
C ASN A 647 4.13 8.12 43.79
N VAL A 648 4.28 8.52 45.05
CA VAL A 648 3.84 7.75 46.21
C VAL A 648 2.84 8.59 46.99
N ASN A 649 1.66 8.05 47.22
CA ASN A 649 0.62 8.71 48.01
C ASN A 649 0.19 7.79 49.12
N THR A 650 0.13 8.31 50.37
CA THR A 650 -0.37 7.60 51.51
C THR A 650 -1.73 8.18 51.90
N ILE A 651 -2.70 7.30 52.10
CA ILE A 651 -4.09 7.65 52.43
C ILE A 651 -4.43 7.00 53.75
N ASP A 652 -4.88 7.80 54.68
CA ASP A 652 -5.28 7.35 56.00
C ASP A 652 -6.72 6.79 56.00
N CYS A 653 -6.91 5.63 56.59
CA CYS A 653 -8.18 4.92 56.72
C CYS A 653 -8.55 4.74 58.19
N GLU A 654 -9.79 4.37 58.45
CA GLU A 654 -10.22 3.97 59.81
C GLU A 654 -9.42 2.76 60.28
N GLU A 655 -9.42 2.51 61.59
CA GLU A 655 -8.71 1.43 62.29
C GLU A 655 -7.17 1.43 62.10
N GLU A 656 -6.57 2.65 62.07
CA GLU A 656 -5.13 2.85 61.89
C GLU A 656 -4.52 2.19 60.65
N THR A 657 -5.36 1.95 59.62
CA THR A 657 -4.95 1.38 58.36
C THR A 657 -4.53 2.49 57.39
N LYS A 658 -3.50 2.21 56.57
CA LYS A 658 -3.04 3.13 55.50
C LYS A 658 -2.99 2.47 54.18
N ILE A 659 -3.50 3.14 53.14
CA ILE A 659 -3.37 2.73 51.73
C ILE A 659 -2.19 3.50 51.13
N ILE A 660 -1.26 2.78 50.52
CA ILE A 660 -0.14 3.36 49.78
C ILE A 660 -0.37 3.11 48.30
N ILE A 661 -0.45 4.18 47.53
CA ILE A 661 -0.56 4.10 46.06
C ILE A 661 0.74 4.58 45.43
N ASN A 662 1.47 3.67 44.78
CA ASN A 662 2.66 3.96 44.00
C ASN A 662 2.26 4.08 42.53
N LYS A 663 2.40 5.27 41.96
CA LYS A 663 2.18 5.51 40.51
C LYS A 663 3.44 5.17 39.73
N THR A 664 3.32 4.34 38.71
CA THR A 664 4.41 3.95 37.82
C THR A 664 4.08 4.31 36.37
N LYS A 665 5.03 4.14 35.45
CA LYS A 665 4.77 4.34 34.02
C LYS A 665 3.71 3.38 33.47
N ASN A 666 3.54 2.21 34.08
CA ASN A 666 2.70 1.12 33.56
C ASN A 666 1.40 0.91 34.36
N GLY A 667 1.12 1.76 35.36
CA GLY A 667 -0.08 1.62 36.18
C GLY A 667 0.11 2.08 37.62
N ALA A 668 -0.66 1.50 38.55
CA ALA A 668 -0.61 1.76 39.97
C ALA A 668 -0.37 0.48 40.77
N GLU A 669 0.42 0.55 41.78
CA GLU A 669 0.59 -0.48 42.79
C GLU A 669 -0.10 -0.02 44.08
N ILE A 670 -0.99 -0.85 44.61
CA ILE A 670 -1.75 -0.54 45.84
C ILE A 670 -1.31 -1.50 46.95
N LYS A 671 -0.92 -0.93 48.06
CA LYS A 671 -0.53 -1.69 49.28
C LYS A 671 -1.32 -1.20 50.47
N ILE A 672 -1.70 -2.10 51.36
CA ILE A 672 -2.34 -1.79 52.62
C ILE A 672 -1.34 -2.09 53.74
N THR A 673 -1.18 -1.15 54.64
CA THR A 673 -0.34 -1.31 55.86
C THR A 673 -1.20 -1.03 57.09
N LYS A 674 -1.19 -1.92 58.07
CA LYS A 674 -1.76 -1.66 59.40
C LYS A 674 -0.66 -1.04 60.28
N ALA A 675 -1.00 0.03 61.00
CA ALA A 675 -0.11 0.64 61.94
C ALA A 675 -0.06 -0.25 63.17
N ASN A 676 0.89 -1.13 63.28
CA ASN A 676 1.18 -2.10 64.31
C ASN A 676 0.85 -3.57 63.96
N SER A 677 1.79 -4.18 63.32
CA SER A 677 2.20 -5.56 63.63
C SER A 677 3.71 -5.68 63.49
#